data_bd45dcb8df2c5c8688d2c7067458c940
#
_entry.id   bd45dcb8df2c5c8688d2c7067458c940
#
_cell.length_a   1.000
_cell.length_b   1.000
_cell.length_c   1.000
_cell.angle_alpha   90.00
_cell.angle_beta   90.00
_cell.angle_gamma   90.00
#
_symmetry.space_group_name_H-M   'P 1'
#
loop_
_entity.id
_entity.type
_entity.pdbx_description
1 polymer ?
#
loop_
_entity_poly.entity_id
_entity_poly.type
_entity_poly.pdbx_seq_one_letter_code
_entity_poly.pdbx_strand_id
1 'polypeptide(L)'
;MGLNPQSILGIAGSEIYTPVMIRSVPLVLFSSALLVTSAVAQNDPQPQPQPVPMPAPIAAPVDKPYVGPIALTVDLRNNVDRIERVHEEVPVEPGSKEMVLLYPEWIPGEHEPSGPISSLAGIITTVDGKRVQWVRDRVNVYAFHVPLTAGAKTVGLDFDYLSPIKPSAGRIEISDAIADLEWNEVVMYPAGYFSRDIAFDTTLKLPSGWKYATALETASKQGDTIQFERTPLNTLVDSPLYAGLYSLRVDLSPTATDIVHLNIFADSQDDLKMTPEELEAHKRLTLEADKLYGSHHYKHYDFLLLLSDKVGGVGLEHHQSSEDGLDRNYLTDWANGIFDRDLLGHEYTHSWDGKFRRPADLWTPSFDVPMRDDLLWVYEGMTQYWGNILTARAGMRTPEQTRDIFAQVAAGFATSPGRNWRPMVDTTNQPIVSQRHPVSFVSYQRPEDYYTEGMLIWLDADTKIRELTDGKKSLDDFCKRFFGVYNGSFITAPYTFEDVVSNLNAVVAYDWKSFLQERVYDLHTQVPMNGFTQGGYKLVYTDKPTEWMVKEEATAGYADFSTSLGLSVGSRRGGGSAGVVSNVWWDSPVFKAGVTPGMELVSVNGTAYSAKVLTDAILAAEKDRKPLQLQFHRGDKYTTIALPYYDGMRYPSLERVDGTPDRLDEILAPSKSSLPAM
;
A
#
# COMPACT_ATOMS: atom_id res chain seq x y z
N MET A 1 7.92 -1.83 -4.57
CA MET A 1 7.17 -0.77 -3.93
C MET A 1 7.92 -0.28 -2.72
N GLY A 2 8.53 0.87 -2.77
CA GLY A 2 8.76 1.61 -1.58
C GLY A 2 7.41 2.21 -1.19
N LEU A 3 6.57 1.48 -0.49
CA LEU A 3 5.40 2.06 0.13
C LEU A 3 5.85 3.20 1.00
N ASN A 4 5.38 4.35 0.64
CA ASN A 4 5.76 5.64 1.14
C ASN A 4 5.29 5.83 2.59
N PRO A 5 6.14 5.75 3.62
CA PRO A 5 5.75 6.16 4.95
C PRO A 5 5.97 7.65 5.07
N GLN A 6 5.20 8.45 4.33
CA GLN A 6 5.25 9.90 4.49
C GLN A 6 3.94 10.58 4.14
N SER A 7 3.04 10.48 5.04
CA SER A 7 2.17 11.61 5.32
C SER A 7 1.80 11.54 6.79
N ILE A 8 2.49 12.27 7.61
CA ILE A 8 1.97 13.01 8.78
C ILE A 8 3.19 13.53 9.58
N LEU A 9 3.59 14.75 9.28
CA LEU A 9 4.29 15.57 10.25
C LEU A 9 3.24 16.03 11.27
N GLY A 10 3.30 15.42 12.45
CA GLY A 10 2.48 15.81 13.57
C GLY A 10 2.69 17.29 13.91
N ILE A 11 1.61 18.04 13.94
CA ILE A 11 1.57 19.40 14.51
C ILE A 11 1.74 19.25 16.00
N ALA A 12 2.93 19.56 16.52
CA ALA A 12 3.13 19.82 17.93
C ALA A 12 2.43 21.14 18.27
N GLY A 13 1.20 21.05 18.76
CA GLY A 13 0.55 22.17 19.42
C GLY A 13 1.29 22.48 20.72
N SER A 14 2.03 23.57 20.77
CA SER A 14 2.60 24.10 22.00
C SER A 14 1.47 24.67 22.85
N GLU A 15 0.96 23.91 23.79
CA GLU A 15 0.22 24.48 24.90
C GLU A 15 1.18 25.18 25.85
N ILE A 16 1.06 26.49 25.91
CA ILE A 16 1.77 27.36 26.84
C ILE A 16 1.15 27.16 28.22
N TYR A 17 1.81 26.37 29.05
CA TYR A 17 1.48 26.33 30.48
C TYR A 17 1.96 27.63 31.16
N THR A 18 1.02 28.47 31.54
CA THR A 18 1.26 29.60 32.43
C THR A 18 1.39 29.10 33.86
N PRO A 19 2.48 29.38 34.60
CA PRO A 19 2.57 28.97 35.98
C PRO A 19 1.67 29.84 36.85
N VAL A 20 0.74 29.21 37.56
CA VAL A 20 -0.07 29.85 38.59
C VAL A 20 0.83 30.12 39.82
N MET A 21 1.08 31.41 40.10
CA MET A 21 1.75 31.80 41.32
C MET A 21 0.85 31.55 42.54
N ILE A 22 1.30 30.66 43.41
CA ILE A 22 0.71 30.46 44.74
C ILE A 22 1.16 31.61 45.63
N ARG A 23 0.25 32.55 45.97
CA ARG A 23 0.44 33.57 46.99
C ARG A 23 0.28 32.91 48.36
N SER A 24 1.31 32.97 49.14
CA SER A 24 1.32 32.64 50.58
C SER A 24 0.44 33.62 51.38
N VAL A 25 -0.51 33.07 52.14
CA VAL A 25 -1.33 33.79 53.11
C VAL A 25 -0.85 33.35 54.53
N PRO A 26 -0.65 34.28 55.46
CA PRO A 26 -0.09 33.96 56.75
C PRO A 26 -1.09 33.25 57.69
N LEU A 27 -0.55 32.26 58.42
CA LEU A 27 -1.23 31.45 59.42
C LEU A 27 -1.56 32.30 60.64
N VAL A 28 -2.82 32.55 60.92
CA VAL A 28 -3.28 33.06 62.23
C VAL A 28 -3.76 31.89 63.07
N LEU A 29 -3.05 31.59 64.13
CA LEU A 29 -3.44 30.63 65.16
C LEU A 29 -4.61 31.17 65.98
N PHE A 30 -5.77 30.48 65.86
CA PHE A 30 -6.83 30.59 66.90
C PHE A 30 -7.01 29.23 67.56
N SER A 31 -6.69 29.18 68.84
CA SER A 31 -6.98 28.04 69.70
C SER A 31 -8.46 28.05 70.08
N SER A 32 -9.19 27.01 69.67
CA SER A 32 -10.54 26.78 70.15
C SER A 32 -10.81 25.29 70.36
N ALA A 33 -11.41 25.04 71.47
CA ALA A 33 -11.65 23.78 72.20
C ALA A 33 -12.15 22.61 71.32
N LEU A 34 -11.61 21.43 71.60
CA LEU A 34 -12.11 20.16 71.16
C LEU A 34 -13.55 19.90 71.65
N LEU A 35 -14.51 19.82 70.78
CA LEU A 35 -15.70 19.01 70.92
C LEU A 35 -15.52 17.79 69.98
N VAL A 36 -15.23 16.65 70.53
CA VAL A 36 -15.19 15.38 69.85
C VAL A 36 -16.63 14.95 69.58
N THR A 37 -17.18 15.35 68.46
CA THR A 37 -18.34 14.65 67.90
C THR A 37 -17.81 13.51 67.05
N SER A 38 -18.03 12.29 67.53
CA SER A 38 -17.83 11.07 66.71
C SER A 38 -18.72 11.16 65.47
N ALA A 39 -18.19 11.70 64.38
CA ALA A 39 -18.82 11.51 63.07
C ALA A 39 -18.67 10.02 62.75
N VAL A 40 -19.74 9.28 62.86
CA VAL A 40 -19.90 7.98 62.22
C VAL A 40 -19.76 8.29 60.74
N ALA A 41 -18.60 7.95 60.15
CA ALA A 41 -18.43 7.94 58.73
C ALA A 41 -19.48 6.98 58.15
N GLN A 42 -20.57 7.50 57.65
CA GLN A 42 -21.43 6.73 56.75
C GLN A 42 -20.52 6.31 55.61
N ASN A 43 -20.17 5.02 55.56
CA ASN A 43 -19.60 4.42 54.40
C ASN A 43 -20.71 4.41 53.33
N ASP A 44 -20.81 5.49 52.60
CA ASP A 44 -21.58 5.47 51.34
C ASP A 44 -21.00 4.34 50.50
N PRO A 45 -21.80 3.39 50.06
CA PRO A 45 -21.30 2.31 49.25
C PRO A 45 -20.62 2.89 48.02
N GLN A 46 -19.32 2.58 47.86
CA GLN A 46 -18.58 3.04 46.68
C GLN A 46 -19.29 2.57 45.44
N PRO A 47 -19.50 3.44 44.42
CA PRO A 47 -20.15 3.05 43.21
C PRO A 47 -19.37 1.92 42.54
N GLN A 48 -20.04 0.82 42.24
CA GLN A 48 -19.45 -0.30 41.51
C GLN A 48 -19.90 -0.21 40.02
N PRO A 49 -18.98 0.12 39.11
CA PRO A 49 -19.31 0.19 37.69
C PRO A 49 -19.83 -1.16 37.18
N GLN A 50 -20.93 -1.13 36.46
CA GLN A 50 -21.49 -2.30 35.77
C GLN A 50 -21.46 -2.04 34.27
N PRO A 51 -21.15 -3.06 33.43
CA PRO A 51 -21.18 -2.89 32.01
C PRO A 51 -22.60 -2.62 31.53
N VAL A 52 -22.75 -1.68 30.60
CA VAL A 52 -24.01 -1.49 29.87
C VAL A 52 -24.11 -2.62 28.83
N PRO A 53 -25.28 -3.29 28.70
CA PRO A 53 -25.48 -4.29 27.66
C PRO A 53 -25.18 -3.72 26.27
N MET A 54 -24.48 -4.48 25.43
CA MET A 54 -24.25 -4.10 24.03
C MET A 54 -25.60 -4.06 23.26
N PRO A 55 -25.78 -3.14 22.31
CA PRO A 55 -26.93 -3.15 21.43
C PRO A 55 -26.98 -4.45 20.61
N ALA A 56 -28.13 -4.71 19.96
CA ALA A 56 -28.23 -5.83 19.03
C ALA A 56 -27.21 -5.64 17.89
N PRO A 57 -26.54 -6.72 17.43
CA PRO A 57 -25.63 -6.62 16.31
C PRO A 57 -26.36 -6.25 15.03
N ILE A 58 -25.69 -5.56 14.11
CA ILE A 58 -26.16 -5.33 12.75
C ILE A 58 -26.33 -6.68 12.04
N ALA A 59 -27.29 -6.76 11.12
CA ALA A 59 -27.58 -7.99 10.38
C ALA A 59 -26.34 -8.44 9.60
N ALA A 60 -25.88 -9.67 9.87
CA ALA A 60 -24.78 -10.27 9.13
C ALA A 60 -25.17 -10.48 7.66
N PRO A 61 -24.22 -10.37 6.71
CA PRO A 61 -24.49 -10.56 5.30
C PRO A 61 -24.95 -11.99 4.98
N VAL A 62 -25.96 -12.10 4.11
CA VAL A 62 -26.54 -13.36 3.62
C VAL A 62 -26.52 -13.34 2.10
N ASP A 63 -26.22 -14.50 1.49
CA ASP A 63 -26.18 -14.72 0.04
C ASP A 63 -27.63 -14.78 -0.52
N LYS A 64 -28.18 -13.59 -0.77
CA LYS A 64 -29.52 -13.40 -1.36
C LYS A 64 -29.60 -12.08 -2.12
N PRO A 65 -30.29 -12.03 -3.27
CA PRO A 65 -30.48 -10.78 -4.01
C PRO A 65 -31.16 -9.69 -3.19
N TYR A 66 -30.68 -8.46 -3.31
CA TYR A 66 -31.36 -7.29 -2.79
C TYR A 66 -32.63 -6.99 -3.62
N VAL A 67 -33.61 -6.30 -3.03
CA VAL A 67 -34.96 -6.11 -3.61
C VAL A 67 -35.00 -5.31 -4.91
N GLY A 68 -33.94 -4.57 -5.26
CA GLY A 68 -33.85 -3.80 -6.50
C GLY A 68 -32.53 -3.06 -6.61
N PRO A 69 -32.22 -2.49 -7.78
CA PRO A 69 -30.99 -1.72 -7.94
C PRO A 69 -31.05 -0.40 -7.17
N ILE A 70 -29.92 0.01 -6.63
CA ILE A 70 -29.70 1.33 -6.05
C ILE A 70 -29.34 2.29 -7.19
N ALA A 71 -30.05 3.41 -7.31
CA ALA A 71 -29.69 4.46 -8.25
C ALA A 71 -28.66 5.39 -7.58
N LEU A 72 -27.46 5.47 -8.15
CA LEU A 72 -26.36 6.31 -7.66
C LEU A 72 -26.08 7.42 -8.67
N THR A 73 -25.97 8.65 -8.21
CA THR A 73 -25.45 9.78 -9.00
C THR A 73 -24.31 10.44 -8.26
N VAL A 74 -23.16 10.53 -8.91
CA VAL A 74 -21.98 11.27 -8.42
C VAL A 74 -21.73 12.47 -9.33
N ASP A 75 -21.58 13.65 -8.76
CA ASP A 75 -21.37 14.91 -9.47
C ASP A 75 -20.01 15.53 -9.10
N LEU A 76 -19.04 15.41 -10.01
CA LEU A 76 -17.68 15.93 -9.86
C LEU A 76 -17.48 17.33 -10.45
N ARG A 77 -18.55 18.00 -10.93
CA ARG A 77 -18.45 19.29 -11.60
C ARG A 77 -17.94 20.41 -10.68
N ASN A 78 -17.95 20.20 -9.38
CA ASN A 78 -17.40 21.12 -8.39
C ASN A 78 -15.95 20.75 -7.99
N ASN A 79 -15.12 20.42 -8.96
CA ASN A 79 -13.73 20.01 -8.74
C ASN A 79 -12.85 21.10 -8.09
N VAL A 80 -13.19 22.38 -8.27
CA VAL A 80 -12.45 23.51 -7.66
C VAL A 80 -12.53 23.47 -6.13
N ASP A 81 -13.70 23.13 -5.57
CA ASP A 81 -13.90 22.99 -4.12
C ASP A 81 -13.53 21.59 -3.61
N ARG A 82 -13.16 20.66 -4.52
CA ARG A 82 -12.80 19.25 -4.21
C ARG A 82 -13.92 18.53 -3.48
N ILE A 83 -15.15 18.68 -3.97
CA ILE A 83 -16.36 18.09 -3.41
C ILE A 83 -16.99 17.15 -4.42
N GLU A 84 -17.21 15.92 -4.01
CA GLU A 84 -18.00 14.92 -4.72
C GLU A 84 -19.42 14.94 -4.14
N ARG A 85 -20.39 15.32 -4.95
CA ARG A 85 -21.79 15.33 -4.50
C ARG A 85 -22.49 14.06 -4.87
N VAL A 86 -23.06 13.41 -3.90
CA VAL A 86 -23.66 12.08 -4.02
C VAL A 86 -25.16 12.15 -3.77
N HIS A 87 -25.91 11.46 -4.62
CA HIS A 87 -27.30 11.17 -4.43
C HIS A 87 -27.58 9.70 -4.68
N GLU A 88 -28.24 9.03 -3.72
CA GLU A 88 -28.68 7.64 -3.84
C GLU A 88 -30.18 7.51 -3.61
N GLU A 89 -30.80 6.60 -4.37
CA GLU A 89 -32.17 6.12 -4.14
C GLU A 89 -32.11 4.61 -3.85
N VAL A 90 -32.32 4.25 -2.59
CA VAL A 90 -32.20 2.88 -2.08
C VAL A 90 -33.60 2.25 -1.91
N PRO A 91 -33.94 1.19 -2.67
CA PRO A 91 -35.23 0.49 -2.51
C PRO A 91 -35.41 -0.11 -1.12
N VAL A 92 -36.58 -0.03 -0.56
CA VAL A 92 -36.93 -0.57 0.77
C VAL A 92 -37.50 -1.97 0.67
N GLU A 93 -36.95 -2.92 1.44
CA GLU A 93 -37.52 -4.27 1.57
C GLU A 93 -38.91 -4.22 2.22
N PRO A 94 -39.98 -4.80 1.60
CA PRO A 94 -41.33 -4.71 2.10
C PRO A 94 -41.47 -5.18 3.54
N GLY A 95 -42.10 -4.36 4.37
CA GLY A 95 -42.36 -4.69 5.79
C GLY A 95 -41.25 -4.29 6.74
N SER A 96 -40.13 -3.75 6.26
CA SER A 96 -39.06 -3.24 7.10
C SER A 96 -39.52 -2.03 7.91
N LYS A 97 -39.05 -1.92 9.14
CA LYS A 97 -39.30 -0.80 10.05
C LYS A 97 -38.11 0.15 10.16
N GLU A 98 -37.01 -0.29 9.72
CA GLU A 98 -35.73 0.42 9.72
C GLU A 98 -34.88 -0.05 8.54
N MET A 99 -34.05 0.82 8.00
CA MET A 99 -32.97 0.47 7.09
C MET A 99 -31.64 0.81 7.78
N VAL A 100 -30.72 -0.13 7.83
CA VAL A 100 -29.34 0.12 8.23
C VAL A 100 -28.51 0.24 6.97
N LEU A 101 -27.93 1.43 6.74
CA LEU A 101 -26.99 1.70 5.66
C LEU A 101 -25.56 1.59 6.19
N LEU A 102 -24.69 0.90 5.46
CA LEU A 102 -23.30 0.74 5.76
C LEU A 102 -22.46 1.60 4.79
N TYR A 103 -21.46 2.27 5.31
CA TYR A 103 -20.39 2.85 4.52
C TYR A 103 -19.24 1.83 4.45
N PRO A 104 -18.59 1.63 3.29
CA PRO A 104 -17.49 0.66 3.19
C PRO A 104 -16.37 0.93 4.19
N GLU A 105 -15.97 -0.09 4.94
CA GLU A 105 -14.92 -0.02 5.96
C GLU A 105 -13.67 -0.79 5.52
N TRP A 106 -13.84 -2.04 5.07
CA TRP A 106 -12.76 -2.94 4.65
C TRP A 106 -12.69 -3.01 3.13
N ILE A 107 -11.78 -2.23 2.54
CA ILE A 107 -11.64 -2.12 1.09
C ILE A 107 -10.67 -3.20 0.58
N PRO A 108 -11.07 -4.05 -0.40
CA PRO A 108 -10.19 -5.06 -0.96
C PRO A 108 -8.98 -4.42 -1.68
N GLY A 109 -7.77 -4.79 -1.23
CA GLY A 109 -6.50 -4.20 -1.69
C GLY A 109 -5.82 -3.36 -0.62
N GLU A 110 -6.60 -2.75 0.27
CA GLU A 110 -6.05 -1.91 1.34
C GLU A 110 -5.52 -2.70 2.54
N HIS A 111 -5.97 -3.94 2.73
CA HIS A 111 -5.56 -4.85 3.82
C HIS A 111 -5.80 -4.31 5.25
N GLU A 112 -6.65 -3.28 5.39
CA GLU A 112 -6.99 -2.65 6.66
C GLU A 112 -8.39 -2.01 6.59
N PRO A 113 -8.99 -1.60 7.73
CA PRO A 113 -10.24 -0.83 7.73
C PRO A 113 -9.94 0.64 7.34
N SER A 114 -9.79 0.89 6.04
CA SER A 114 -9.35 2.17 5.48
C SER A 114 -10.48 3.12 5.06
N GLY A 115 -11.75 2.66 5.09
CA GLY A 115 -12.90 3.46 4.63
C GLY A 115 -12.90 4.89 5.19
N PRO A 116 -12.80 5.96 4.35
CA PRO A 116 -12.51 7.33 4.81
C PRO A 116 -13.76 8.06 5.33
N ILE A 117 -14.46 7.47 6.29
CA ILE A 117 -15.73 7.96 6.86
C ILE A 117 -15.65 9.37 7.43
N SER A 118 -14.46 9.84 7.80
CA SER A 118 -14.25 11.21 8.29
C SER A 118 -14.41 12.27 7.21
N SER A 119 -14.34 11.90 5.94
CA SER A 119 -14.54 12.80 4.79
C SER A 119 -16.00 13.01 4.42
N LEU A 120 -16.92 12.23 5.01
CA LEU A 120 -18.35 12.38 4.75
C LEU A 120 -18.94 13.62 5.44
N ALA A 121 -19.73 14.38 4.70
CA ALA A 121 -20.42 15.57 5.20
C ALA A 121 -21.84 15.70 4.62
N GLY A 122 -22.66 16.56 5.21
CA GLY A 122 -23.95 16.95 4.66
C GLY A 122 -25.00 15.84 4.56
N ILE A 123 -24.87 14.73 5.28
CA ILE A 123 -25.73 13.56 5.16
C ILE A 123 -27.18 13.91 5.47
N ILE A 124 -28.05 13.76 4.48
CA ILE A 124 -29.50 13.98 4.55
C ILE A 124 -30.21 12.70 4.07
N THR A 125 -31.14 12.20 4.87
CA THR A 125 -31.95 11.05 4.50
C THR A 125 -33.44 11.45 4.34
N THR A 126 -34.09 10.84 3.36
CA THR A 126 -35.53 10.94 3.13
C THR A 126 -36.15 9.56 3.04
N VAL A 127 -37.42 9.44 3.40
CA VAL A 127 -38.23 8.24 3.17
C VAL A 127 -39.43 8.65 2.32
N ASP A 128 -39.54 8.09 1.11
CA ASP A 128 -40.51 8.49 0.09
C ASP A 128 -40.55 10.03 -0.10
N GLY A 129 -39.36 10.66 -0.20
CA GLY A 129 -39.17 12.10 -0.38
C GLY A 129 -39.40 12.97 0.86
N LYS A 130 -39.73 12.41 2.02
CA LYS A 130 -39.89 13.15 3.28
C LYS A 130 -38.66 13.02 4.14
N ARG A 131 -38.09 14.14 4.59
CA ARG A 131 -36.87 14.14 5.45
C ARG A 131 -37.13 13.34 6.72
N VAL A 132 -36.19 12.43 7.03
CA VAL A 132 -36.14 11.60 8.23
C VAL A 132 -34.74 11.73 8.82
N GLN A 133 -34.65 11.74 10.14
CA GLN A 133 -33.36 11.82 10.81
C GLN A 133 -32.76 10.43 10.91
N TRP A 134 -31.53 10.26 10.43
CA TRP A 134 -30.72 9.08 10.64
C TRP A 134 -30.02 9.13 12.01
N VAL A 135 -29.59 7.97 12.50
CA VAL A 135 -28.81 7.82 13.73
C VAL A 135 -27.61 6.94 13.44
N ARG A 136 -26.40 7.39 13.82
CA ARG A 136 -25.20 6.56 13.71
C ARG A 136 -25.23 5.44 14.74
N ASP A 137 -24.83 4.22 14.37
CA ASP A 137 -24.69 3.12 15.32
C ASP A 137 -23.65 3.45 16.39
N ARG A 138 -23.87 2.98 17.61
CA ARG A 138 -23.02 3.31 18.75
C ARG A 138 -21.78 2.42 18.88
N VAL A 139 -21.76 1.30 18.16
CA VAL A 139 -20.69 0.31 18.17
C VAL A 139 -19.96 0.34 16.82
N ASN A 140 -20.70 0.20 15.72
CA ASN A 140 -20.16 0.29 14.38
C ASN A 140 -20.40 1.70 13.82
N VAL A 141 -19.40 2.56 13.86
CA VAL A 141 -19.51 3.97 13.40
C VAL A 141 -19.70 4.10 11.88
N TYR A 142 -19.49 3.03 11.12
CA TYR A 142 -19.75 2.97 9.68
C TYR A 142 -21.21 2.68 9.34
N ALA A 143 -22.09 2.45 10.34
CA ALA A 143 -23.50 2.13 10.14
C ALA A 143 -24.41 3.29 10.50
N PHE A 144 -25.47 3.48 9.68
CA PHE A 144 -26.45 4.55 9.80
C PHE A 144 -27.87 3.95 9.81
N HIS A 145 -28.60 4.16 10.90
CA HIS A 145 -29.97 3.71 11.09
C HIS A 145 -30.95 4.74 10.57
N VAL A 146 -31.83 4.36 9.64
CA VAL A 146 -32.87 5.19 9.07
C VAL A 146 -34.23 4.58 9.43
N PRO A 147 -35.02 5.20 10.34
CA PRO A 147 -36.33 4.69 10.69
C PRO A 147 -37.32 4.82 9.51
N LEU A 148 -38.07 3.78 9.24
CA LEU A 148 -39.01 3.69 8.10
C LEU A 148 -40.47 3.88 8.53
N THR A 149 -41.23 4.55 7.68
CA THR A 149 -42.69 4.59 7.79
C THR A 149 -43.32 3.32 7.23
N ALA A 150 -44.49 2.95 7.71
CA ALA A 150 -45.19 1.76 7.22
C ALA A 150 -45.47 1.88 5.70
N GLY A 151 -45.01 0.88 4.96
CA GLY A 151 -45.18 0.83 3.50
C GLY A 151 -44.18 1.70 2.72
N ALA A 152 -43.10 2.18 3.36
CA ALA A 152 -42.01 2.89 2.70
C ALA A 152 -41.47 2.10 1.50
N LYS A 153 -41.16 2.80 0.41
CA LYS A 153 -40.67 2.19 -0.83
C LYS A 153 -39.21 2.54 -1.10
N THR A 154 -38.80 3.75 -0.74
CA THR A 154 -37.45 4.27 -1.09
C THR A 154 -36.88 5.07 0.08
N VAL A 155 -35.62 4.92 0.31
CA VAL A 155 -34.78 5.83 1.11
C VAL A 155 -33.91 6.63 0.14
N GLY A 156 -34.09 7.94 0.10
CA GLY A 156 -33.21 8.86 -0.60
C GLY A 156 -32.10 9.29 0.35
N LEU A 157 -30.88 9.36 -0.16
CA LEU A 157 -29.68 9.75 0.57
C LEU A 157 -28.91 10.79 -0.24
N ASP A 158 -28.67 11.94 0.35
CA ASP A 158 -27.76 12.96 -0.17
C ASP A 158 -26.59 13.12 0.79
N PHE A 159 -25.37 13.19 0.27
CA PHE A 159 -24.17 13.52 1.05
C PHE A 159 -23.06 14.08 0.16
N ASP A 160 -22.06 14.68 0.79
CA ASP A 160 -20.84 15.13 0.13
C ASP A 160 -19.65 14.31 0.66
N TYR A 161 -18.76 13.88 -0.25
CA TYR A 161 -17.42 13.47 0.09
C TYR A 161 -16.46 14.65 -0.12
N LEU A 162 -15.66 14.95 0.89
CA LEU A 162 -14.75 16.09 0.91
C LEU A 162 -13.33 15.60 0.76
N SER A 163 -12.81 15.59 -0.47
CA SER A 163 -11.41 15.23 -0.73
C SER A 163 -10.46 16.10 0.08
N PRO A 164 -9.41 15.55 0.70
CA PRO A 164 -8.42 16.30 1.45
C PRO A 164 -7.79 17.43 0.62
N ILE A 165 -7.55 18.56 1.27
CA ILE A 165 -6.97 19.76 0.63
C ILE A 165 -5.47 19.89 0.83
N LYS A 166 -4.89 19.01 1.66
CA LYS A 166 -3.45 18.97 1.98
C LYS A 166 -3.04 17.54 2.39
N PRO A 167 -1.82 17.09 2.10
CA PRO A 167 -1.37 15.73 2.39
C PRO A 167 -1.44 15.32 3.87
N SER A 168 -1.39 16.29 4.81
CA SER A 168 -1.52 16.01 6.24
C SER A 168 -2.95 15.67 6.71
N ALA A 169 -3.94 15.80 5.81
CA ALA A 169 -5.35 15.47 6.09
C ALA A 169 -5.79 14.17 5.40
N GLY A 170 -4.97 13.62 4.52
CA GLY A 170 -5.25 12.43 3.73
C GLY A 170 -4.73 12.56 2.30
N ARG A 171 -4.97 11.56 1.48
CA ARG A 171 -4.65 11.58 0.04
C ARG A 171 -5.53 12.63 -0.64
N ILE A 172 -4.93 13.47 -1.47
CA ILE A 172 -5.66 14.46 -2.28
C ILE A 172 -6.11 13.74 -3.55
N GLU A 173 -7.40 13.67 -3.82
CA GLU A 173 -7.96 12.94 -4.96
C GLU A 173 -8.39 13.88 -6.09
N ILE A 174 -8.67 15.15 -5.79
CA ILE A 174 -9.17 16.11 -6.78
C ILE A 174 -8.28 17.34 -6.90
N SER A 175 -8.01 17.74 -8.14
CA SER A 175 -7.36 18.99 -8.51
C SER A 175 -8.17 19.75 -9.56
N ASP A 176 -7.61 20.88 -10.05
CA ASP A 176 -8.22 21.66 -11.16
C ASP A 176 -8.26 20.86 -12.48
N ALA A 177 -7.43 19.85 -12.63
CA ALA A 177 -7.22 19.14 -13.88
C ALA A 177 -7.50 17.64 -13.82
N ILE A 178 -7.54 17.04 -12.63
CA ILE A 178 -7.65 15.59 -12.42
C ILE A 178 -8.61 15.31 -11.27
N ALA A 179 -9.39 14.24 -11.39
CA ALA A 179 -10.10 13.59 -10.29
C ALA A 179 -9.83 12.09 -10.36
N ASP A 180 -9.56 11.54 -9.20
CA ASP A 180 -9.53 10.15 -8.87
C ASP A 180 -10.79 9.84 -8.07
N LEU A 181 -11.66 9.00 -8.58
CA LEU A 181 -12.94 8.64 -7.96
C LEU A 181 -12.90 7.17 -7.55
N GLU A 182 -12.84 6.94 -6.26
CA GLU A 182 -13.05 5.62 -5.66
C GLU A 182 -14.51 5.47 -5.25
N TRP A 183 -15.21 4.48 -5.82
CA TRP A 183 -16.64 4.30 -5.54
C TRP A 183 -16.95 3.93 -4.09
N ASN A 184 -16.02 3.30 -3.35
CA ASN A 184 -16.14 3.05 -1.91
C ASN A 184 -16.32 4.33 -1.09
N GLU A 185 -15.88 5.48 -1.58
CA GLU A 185 -15.97 6.78 -0.92
C GLU A 185 -17.36 7.42 -1.07
N VAL A 186 -18.08 7.03 -2.12
CA VAL A 186 -19.31 7.68 -2.57
C VAL A 186 -20.53 6.76 -2.59
N VAL A 187 -20.47 5.62 -1.87
CA VAL A 187 -21.60 4.69 -1.76
C VAL A 187 -21.96 4.41 -0.31
N MET A 188 -23.26 4.22 -0.06
CA MET A 188 -23.78 3.53 1.12
C MET A 188 -24.68 2.38 0.67
N TYR A 189 -24.65 1.27 1.38
CA TYR A 189 -25.38 0.08 0.98
C TYR A 189 -26.12 -0.57 2.15
N PRO A 190 -27.23 -1.29 1.90
CA PRO A 190 -28.04 -1.91 2.95
C PRO A 190 -27.31 -3.08 3.60
N ALA A 191 -27.31 -3.11 4.95
CA ALA A 191 -26.78 -4.22 5.73
C ALA A 191 -27.53 -5.53 5.49
N GLY A 192 -26.86 -6.66 5.69
CA GLY A 192 -27.46 -8.01 5.66
C GLY A 192 -27.46 -8.69 4.30
N TYR A 193 -26.68 -8.20 3.34
CA TYR A 193 -26.54 -8.79 1.98
C TYR A 193 -25.08 -8.96 1.59
N PHE A 194 -24.81 -9.94 0.73
CA PHE A 194 -23.52 -9.98 0.07
C PHE A 194 -23.39 -8.82 -0.90
N SER A 195 -22.23 -8.18 -0.98
CA SER A 195 -21.97 -7.05 -1.86
C SER A 195 -22.25 -7.37 -3.33
N ARG A 196 -21.99 -8.63 -3.76
CA ARG A 196 -22.28 -9.10 -5.12
C ARG A 196 -23.79 -9.16 -5.45
N ASP A 197 -24.66 -9.15 -4.44
CA ASP A 197 -26.11 -9.27 -4.57
C ASP A 197 -26.83 -7.92 -4.55
N ILE A 198 -26.09 -6.82 -4.39
CA ILE A 198 -26.58 -5.45 -4.40
C ILE A 198 -26.19 -4.82 -5.74
N ALA A 199 -27.16 -4.54 -6.60
CA ALA A 199 -26.91 -3.96 -7.90
C ALA A 199 -27.02 -2.43 -7.87
N PHE A 200 -26.20 -1.73 -8.66
CA PHE A 200 -26.19 -0.29 -8.82
C PHE A 200 -26.48 0.11 -10.28
N ASP A 201 -27.31 1.15 -10.44
CA ASP A 201 -27.48 1.93 -11.67
C ASP A 201 -26.76 3.27 -11.47
N THR A 202 -25.55 3.38 -12.01
CA THR A 202 -24.61 4.46 -11.69
C THR A 202 -24.58 5.53 -12.76
N THR A 203 -24.68 6.81 -12.36
CA THR A 203 -24.55 8.00 -13.21
C THR A 203 -23.43 8.90 -12.68
N LEU A 204 -22.52 9.31 -13.58
CA LEU A 204 -21.44 10.24 -13.27
C LEU A 204 -21.61 11.54 -14.07
N LYS A 205 -21.39 12.69 -13.42
CA LYS A 205 -21.34 14.01 -14.07
C LYS A 205 -19.95 14.61 -13.91
N LEU A 206 -19.30 14.89 -15.05
CA LEU A 206 -17.95 15.42 -15.12
C LEU A 206 -17.92 16.92 -15.42
N PRO A 207 -16.82 17.62 -15.07
CA PRO A 207 -16.53 18.93 -15.62
C PRO A 207 -16.49 18.89 -17.15
N SER A 208 -16.89 20.00 -17.79
CA SER A 208 -16.99 20.01 -19.26
C SER A 208 -15.61 19.85 -19.92
N GLY A 209 -15.55 18.97 -20.91
CA GLY A 209 -14.36 18.68 -21.70
C GLY A 209 -13.42 17.64 -21.07
N TRP A 210 -13.70 17.19 -19.88
CA TRP A 210 -12.91 16.14 -19.24
C TRP A 210 -13.09 14.77 -19.92
N LYS A 211 -12.02 13.98 -19.93
CA LYS A 211 -12.02 12.57 -20.31
C LYS A 211 -12.02 11.71 -19.05
N TYR A 212 -12.37 10.45 -19.20
CA TYR A 212 -12.34 9.47 -18.11
C TYR A 212 -11.88 8.10 -18.59
N ALA A 213 -11.41 7.29 -17.66
CA ALA A 213 -11.11 5.88 -17.85
C ALA A 213 -11.51 5.09 -16.61
N THR A 214 -12.04 3.89 -16.81
CA THR A 214 -12.49 2.95 -15.77
C THR A 214 -12.69 1.57 -16.40
N ALA A 215 -12.71 0.52 -15.59
CA ALA A 215 -13.11 -0.81 -16.01
C ALA A 215 -14.63 -0.96 -16.19
N LEU A 216 -15.46 0.01 -15.77
CA LEU A 216 -16.91 -0.04 -15.93
C LEU A 216 -17.32 0.15 -17.39
N GLU A 217 -18.27 -0.65 -17.85
CA GLU A 217 -18.88 -0.51 -19.18
C GLU A 217 -19.80 0.70 -19.25
N THR A 218 -19.63 1.54 -20.26
CA THR A 218 -20.48 2.70 -20.48
C THR A 218 -21.75 2.33 -21.25
N ALA A 219 -22.91 2.45 -20.61
CA ALA A 219 -24.20 2.23 -21.26
C ALA A 219 -24.60 3.40 -22.16
N SER A 220 -24.39 4.65 -21.71
CA SER A 220 -24.67 5.84 -22.53
C SER A 220 -23.89 7.06 -22.04
N LYS A 221 -23.67 8.02 -22.98
CA LYS A 221 -23.06 9.32 -22.68
C LYS A 221 -23.83 10.45 -23.35
N GLN A 222 -24.27 11.44 -22.57
CA GLN A 222 -24.95 12.62 -23.06
C GLN A 222 -24.26 13.88 -22.53
N GLY A 223 -23.46 14.53 -23.37
CA GLY A 223 -22.60 15.63 -22.94
C GLY A 223 -21.57 15.17 -21.93
N ASP A 224 -21.61 15.78 -20.75
CA ASP A 224 -20.72 15.48 -19.63
C ASP A 224 -21.35 14.53 -18.60
N THR A 225 -22.50 13.91 -18.92
CA THR A 225 -23.18 12.91 -18.11
C THR A 225 -22.98 11.51 -18.69
N ILE A 226 -22.49 10.60 -17.90
CA ILE A 226 -22.17 9.22 -18.23
C ILE A 226 -23.08 8.31 -17.41
N GLN A 227 -23.72 7.33 -18.06
CA GLN A 227 -24.39 6.21 -17.40
C GLN A 227 -23.62 4.94 -17.66
N PHE A 228 -23.32 4.21 -16.61
CA PHE A 228 -22.68 2.90 -16.69
C PHE A 228 -23.70 1.78 -16.80
N GLU A 229 -23.28 0.62 -17.28
CA GLU A 229 -24.10 -0.59 -17.20
C GLU A 229 -24.36 -0.97 -15.74
N ARG A 230 -25.50 -1.60 -15.49
CA ARG A 230 -25.84 -2.08 -14.14
C ARG A 230 -24.77 -3.03 -13.61
N THR A 231 -24.24 -2.73 -12.43
CA THR A 231 -23.05 -3.38 -11.87
C THR A 231 -23.30 -3.78 -10.40
N PRO A 232 -22.87 -4.99 -9.97
CA PRO A 232 -22.89 -5.35 -8.55
C PRO A 232 -21.95 -4.45 -7.73
N LEU A 233 -22.28 -4.22 -6.45
CA LEU A 233 -21.53 -3.35 -5.56
C LEU A 233 -20.04 -3.73 -5.44
N ASN A 234 -19.74 -5.03 -5.32
CA ASN A 234 -18.35 -5.50 -5.26
C ASN A 234 -17.54 -5.17 -6.53
N THR A 235 -18.19 -5.21 -7.71
CA THR A 235 -17.54 -4.83 -8.97
C THR A 235 -17.47 -3.31 -9.12
N LEU A 236 -18.50 -2.58 -8.67
CA LEU A 236 -18.49 -1.11 -8.68
C LEU A 236 -17.30 -0.58 -7.87
N VAL A 237 -17.17 -1.00 -6.61
CA VAL A 237 -16.07 -0.59 -5.71
C VAL A 237 -14.70 -0.99 -6.28
N ASP A 238 -14.62 -2.15 -6.95
CA ASP A 238 -13.38 -2.65 -7.58
C ASP A 238 -13.13 -2.08 -9.00
N SER A 239 -13.75 -0.96 -9.34
CA SER A 239 -13.64 -0.33 -10.66
C SER A 239 -13.54 1.19 -10.54
N PRO A 240 -12.48 1.74 -9.90
CA PRO A 240 -12.29 3.17 -9.75
C PRO A 240 -12.27 3.87 -11.10
N LEU A 241 -12.31 5.20 -11.07
CA LEU A 241 -12.39 6.00 -12.27
C LEU A 241 -11.44 7.20 -12.17
N TYR A 242 -10.51 7.30 -13.12
CA TYR A 242 -9.75 8.53 -13.31
C TYR A 242 -10.43 9.42 -14.35
N ALA A 243 -10.50 10.70 -14.06
CA ALA A 243 -11.00 11.70 -14.98
C ALA A 243 -10.07 12.93 -15.01
N GLY A 244 -9.98 13.60 -16.16
CA GLY A 244 -9.11 14.77 -16.24
C GLY A 244 -9.19 15.52 -17.55
N LEU A 245 -8.60 16.74 -17.50
CA LEU A 245 -8.49 17.65 -18.64
C LEU A 245 -7.40 17.20 -19.62
N TYR A 246 -6.28 16.69 -19.07
CA TYR A 246 -5.13 16.23 -19.85
C TYR A 246 -4.99 14.73 -19.70
N SER A 247 -5.21 14.00 -20.80
CA SER A 247 -5.16 12.55 -20.78
C SER A 247 -4.63 11.98 -22.08
N LEU A 248 -4.00 10.80 -22.00
CA LEU A 248 -3.54 10.00 -23.12
C LEU A 248 -4.01 8.55 -22.90
N ARG A 249 -4.63 7.95 -23.91
CA ARG A 249 -4.93 6.51 -23.92
C ARG A 249 -4.16 5.83 -25.02
N VAL A 250 -3.46 4.77 -24.69
CA VAL A 250 -2.70 3.94 -25.62
C VAL A 250 -3.10 2.47 -25.48
N ASP A 251 -3.01 1.75 -26.58
CA ASP A 251 -3.30 0.32 -26.66
C ASP A 251 -2.04 -0.48 -26.36
N LEU A 252 -2.11 -1.33 -25.32
CA LEU A 252 -1.06 -2.26 -24.92
C LEU A 252 -1.45 -3.72 -25.16
N SER A 253 -2.54 -3.99 -25.87
CA SER A 253 -3.10 -5.33 -26.09
C SER A 253 -2.06 -6.30 -26.64
N PRO A 254 -1.71 -7.40 -25.96
CA PRO A 254 -0.77 -8.39 -26.47
C PRO A 254 -1.35 -9.18 -27.65
N THR A 255 -2.67 -9.33 -27.69
CA THR A 255 -3.40 -10.00 -28.77
C THR A 255 -4.69 -9.25 -29.12
N ALA A 256 -5.36 -9.62 -30.19
CA ALA A 256 -6.62 -8.99 -30.60
C ALA A 256 -7.81 -9.27 -29.66
N THR A 257 -7.69 -10.26 -28.80
CA THR A 257 -8.76 -10.67 -27.88
C THR A 257 -8.43 -10.37 -26.40
N ASP A 258 -7.17 -10.10 -26.12
CA ASP A 258 -6.70 -9.68 -24.81
C ASP A 258 -6.48 -8.17 -24.83
N ILE A 259 -7.52 -7.44 -24.45
CA ILE A 259 -7.60 -5.98 -24.59
C ILE A 259 -7.02 -5.31 -23.35
N VAL A 260 -5.94 -4.56 -23.52
CA VAL A 260 -5.28 -3.83 -22.43
C VAL A 260 -5.03 -2.39 -22.83
N HIS A 261 -5.40 -1.45 -22.00
CA HIS A 261 -5.18 -0.02 -22.21
C HIS A 261 -4.31 0.58 -21.12
N LEU A 262 -3.46 1.52 -21.49
CA LEU A 262 -2.83 2.44 -20.56
C LEU A 262 -3.50 3.81 -20.70
N ASN A 263 -4.17 4.24 -19.63
CA ASN A 263 -4.85 5.52 -19.55
C ASN A 263 -4.04 6.43 -18.63
N ILE A 264 -3.47 7.49 -19.16
CA ILE A 264 -2.60 8.40 -18.43
C ILE A 264 -3.33 9.71 -18.21
N PHE A 265 -3.34 10.18 -16.96
CA PHE A 265 -3.86 11.48 -16.55
C PHE A 265 -2.73 12.28 -15.93
N ALA A 266 -2.61 13.55 -16.33
CA ALA A 266 -1.48 14.39 -15.92
C ALA A 266 -1.89 15.84 -15.60
N ASP A 267 -1.02 16.54 -14.88
CA ASP A 267 -1.21 17.97 -14.54
C ASP A 267 -1.18 18.88 -15.76
N SER A 268 -0.51 18.46 -16.85
CA SER A 268 -0.43 19.23 -18.08
C SER A 268 -0.26 18.35 -19.33
N GLN A 269 -0.52 18.94 -20.51
CA GLN A 269 -0.32 18.26 -21.79
C GLN A 269 1.16 17.91 -22.06
N ASP A 270 2.09 18.66 -21.47
CA ASP A 270 3.53 18.41 -21.66
C ASP A 270 4.01 17.15 -20.95
N ASP A 271 3.35 16.73 -19.90
CA ASP A 271 3.66 15.52 -19.11
C ASP A 271 3.24 14.22 -19.84
N LEU A 272 2.43 14.33 -20.89
CA LEU A 272 1.89 13.19 -21.68
C LEU A 272 2.76 12.81 -22.90
N LYS A 273 4.01 13.26 -22.94
CA LYS A 273 4.90 12.98 -24.08
C LYS A 273 5.56 11.61 -23.91
N MET A 274 4.99 10.61 -24.56
CA MET A 274 5.51 9.24 -24.62
C MET A 274 6.29 8.99 -25.90
N THR A 275 7.48 8.43 -25.80
CA THR A 275 8.27 8.01 -26.95
C THR A 275 7.82 6.64 -27.47
N PRO A 276 8.13 6.28 -28.74
CA PRO A 276 7.85 4.93 -29.26
C PRO A 276 8.55 3.83 -28.45
N GLU A 277 9.74 4.06 -27.95
CA GLU A 277 10.52 3.13 -27.14
C GLU A 277 9.85 2.84 -25.80
N GLU A 278 9.33 3.86 -25.16
CA GLU A 278 8.56 3.74 -23.90
C GLU A 278 7.27 2.96 -24.13
N LEU A 279 6.53 3.29 -25.20
CA LEU A 279 5.33 2.55 -25.56
C LEU A 279 5.62 1.06 -25.81
N GLU A 280 6.68 0.75 -26.56
CA GLU A 280 7.05 -0.65 -26.81
C GLU A 280 7.52 -1.38 -25.55
N ALA A 281 8.11 -0.69 -24.57
CA ALA A 281 8.45 -1.27 -23.27
C ALA A 281 7.17 -1.65 -22.48
N HIS A 282 6.18 -0.78 -22.44
CA HIS A 282 4.88 -1.07 -21.81
C HIS A 282 4.13 -2.22 -22.52
N LYS A 283 4.16 -2.28 -23.84
CA LYS A 283 3.59 -3.42 -24.59
C LYS A 283 4.29 -4.75 -24.30
N ARG A 284 5.61 -4.71 -24.12
CA ARG A 284 6.32 -5.94 -23.70
C ARG A 284 5.95 -6.37 -22.29
N LEU A 285 5.61 -5.45 -21.38
CA LEU A 285 5.14 -5.80 -20.04
C LEU A 285 3.88 -6.66 -20.10
N THR A 286 2.85 -6.22 -20.83
CA THR A 286 1.61 -6.98 -20.99
C THR A 286 1.82 -8.31 -21.72
N LEU A 287 2.68 -8.33 -22.73
CA LEU A 287 3.06 -9.54 -23.44
C LEU A 287 3.76 -10.57 -22.54
N GLU A 288 4.66 -10.14 -21.67
CA GLU A 288 5.37 -11.05 -20.74
C GLU A 288 4.43 -11.58 -19.65
N ALA A 289 3.47 -10.79 -19.20
CA ALA A 289 2.42 -11.25 -18.27
C ALA A 289 1.50 -12.30 -18.92
N ASP A 290 1.07 -12.09 -20.16
CA ASP A 290 0.24 -13.05 -20.90
C ASP A 290 1.00 -14.38 -21.11
N LYS A 291 2.29 -14.33 -21.42
CA LYS A 291 3.13 -15.54 -21.50
C LYS A 291 3.28 -16.24 -20.16
N LEU A 292 3.32 -15.49 -19.05
CA LEU A 292 3.48 -16.01 -17.70
C LEU A 292 2.23 -16.75 -17.24
N TYR A 293 1.06 -16.14 -17.37
CA TYR A 293 -0.19 -16.69 -16.82
C TYR A 293 -0.95 -17.57 -17.80
N GLY A 294 -0.91 -17.25 -19.11
CA GLY A 294 -1.57 -18.01 -20.15
C GLY A 294 -3.11 -17.94 -20.11
N SER A 295 -3.65 -16.98 -19.41
CA SER A 295 -5.09 -16.70 -19.26
C SER A 295 -5.29 -15.26 -18.86
N HIS A 296 -6.52 -14.76 -18.97
CA HIS A 296 -6.91 -13.49 -18.40
C HIS A 296 -8.31 -13.58 -17.74
N HIS A 297 -8.59 -12.68 -16.79
CA HIS A 297 -9.80 -12.69 -15.97
C HIS A 297 -10.52 -11.34 -16.03
N TYR A 298 -10.50 -10.69 -17.18
CA TYR A 298 -11.13 -9.40 -17.47
C TYR A 298 -11.70 -9.39 -18.89
N LYS A 299 -12.62 -8.48 -19.15
CA LYS A 299 -13.10 -8.19 -20.53
C LYS A 299 -12.09 -7.28 -21.24
N HIS A 300 -11.61 -6.28 -20.54
CA HIS A 300 -10.49 -5.42 -20.86
C HIS A 300 -9.83 -5.00 -19.56
N TYR A 301 -8.54 -4.69 -19.62
CA TYR A 301 -7.79 -4.19 -18.47
C TYR A 301 -7.40 -2.73 -18.72
N ASP A 302 -7.61 -1.88 -17.75
CA ASP A 302 -7.29 -0.47 -17.81
C ASP A 302 -6.29 -0.09 -16.71
N PHE A 303 -5.02 0.12 -17.07
CA PHE A 303 -4.11 0.84 -16.20
C PHE A 303 -4.60 2.28 -16.08
N LEU A 304 -4.79 2.78 -14.86
CA LEU A 304 -5.13 4.18 -14.56
C LEU A 304 -3.87 4.85 -14.01
N LEU A 305 -3.05 5.41 -14.91
CA LEU A 305 -1.77 6.00 -14.57
C LEU A 305 -1.92 7.49 -14.28
N LEU A 306 -1.53 7.88 -13.07
CA LEU A 306 -1.52 9.26 -12.58
C LEU A 306 -0.10 9.83 -12.58
N LEU A 307 0.10 10.95 -13.28
CA LEU A 307 1.36 11.71 -13.32
C LEU A 307 1.11 13.13 -12.76
N SER A 308 1.16 13.29 -11.44
CA SER A 308 0.74 14.52 -10.79
C SER A 308 1.56 14.87 -9.54
N ASP A 309 1.82 16.18 -9.36
CA ASP A 309 2.33 16.75 -8.11
C ASP A 309 1.20 17.30 -7.22
N LYS A 310 -0.07 17.28 -7.68
CA LYS A 310 -1.23 17.88 -7.03
C LYS A 310 -2.20 16.87 -6.45
N VAL A 311 -2.33 15.73 -7.10
CA VAL A 311 -3.13 14.58 -6.67
C VAL A 311 -2.20 13.51 -6.12
N GLY A 312 -2.56 12.92 -4.99
CA GLY A 312 -1.76 11.88 -4.34
C GLY A 312 -1.84 10.57 -5.11
N GLY A 313 -0.68 10.07 -5.56
CA GLY A 313 -0.61 8.75 -6.20
C GLY A 313 -0.74 7.61 -5.19
N VAL A 314 -1.23 6.47 -5.67
CA VAL A 314 -1.32 5.19 -4.97
C VAL A 314 -0.93 4.08 -5.95
N GLY A 315 -0.52 2.91 -5.45
CA GLY A 315 -0.57 1.65 -6.18
C GLY A 315 -1.69 0.86 -5.56
N LEU A 316 -2.76 0.58 -6.32
CA LEU A 316 -3.90 -0.17 -5.84
C LEU A 316 -4.47 -1.04 -6.96
N GLU A 317 -4.56 -2.30 -6.64
CA GLU A 317 -4.98 -3.32 -7.56
C GLU A 317 -6.50 -3.49 -7.62
N HIS A 318 -7.00 -3.75 -8.83
CA HIS A 318 -8.38 -4.10 -9.12
C HIS A 318 -8.43 -5.30 -10.07
N HIS A 319 -9.60 -5.94 -10.17
CA HIS A 319 -9.73 -7.15 -10.98
C HIS A 319 -9.48 -6.87 -12.47
N GLN A 320 -9.97 -5.75 -12.98
CA GLN A 320 -9.91 -5.35 -14.39
C GLN A 320 -9.21 -4.00 -14.61
N SER A 321 -8.59 -3.43 -13.58
CA SER A 321 -7.83 -2.19 -13.65
C SER A 321 -6.77 -2.12 -12.56
N SER A 322 -5.95 -1.08 -12.59
CA SER A 322 -5.08 -0.67 -11.49
C SER A 322 -5.03 0.85 -11.40
N GLU A 323 -4.85 1.36 -10.18
CA GLU A 323 -4.48 2.75 -9.94
C GLU A 323 -2.97 2.82 -9.76
N ASP A 324 -2.30 3.60 -10.61
CA ASP A 324 -0.85 3.63 -10.68
C ASP A 324 -0.36 5.08 -10.55
N GLY A 325 0.04 5.48 -9.35
CA GLY A 325 0.59 6.82 -9.12
C GLY A 325 2.10 6.84 -9.28
N LEU A 326 2.60 7.53 -10.31
CA LEU A 326 4.03 7.68 -10.56
C LEU A 326 4.43 9.16 -10.56
N ASP A 327 5.75 9.40 -10.52
CA ASP A 327 6.27 10.75 -10.58
C ASP A 327 5.82 11.47 -11.86
N ARG A 328 5.47 12.75 -11.75
CA ARG A 328 4.98 13.58 -12.86
C ARG A 328 5.87 13.51 -14.11
N ASN A 329 7.18 13.37 -13.92
CA ASN A 329 8.15 13.29 -15.01
C ASN A 329 8.44 11.85 -15.51
N TYR A 330 7.66 10.86 -15.12
CA TYR A 330 7.85 9.46 -15.48
C TYR A 330 8.11 9.23 -16.98
N LEU A 331 7.34 9.89 -17.86
CA LEU A 331 7.53 9.80 -19.31
C LEU A 331 8.62 10.77 -19.80
N THR A 332 8.70 11.98 -19.24
CA THR A 332 9.57 13.05 -19.75
C THR A 332 11.02 12.94 -19.26
N ASP A 333 11.28 12.13 -18.23
CA ASP A 333 12.62 11.84 -17.72
C ASP A 333 12.83 10.31 -17.54
N TRP A 334 12.53 9.57 -18.60
CA TRP A 334 12.59 8.10 -18.61
C TRP A 334 13.95 7.54 -18.14
N ALA A 335 15.05 8.19 -18.46
CA ALA A 335 16.38 7.72 -18.09
C ALA A 335 16.64 7.69 -16.58
N ASN A 336 15.96 8.56 -15.82
CA ASN A 336 16.10 8.69 -14.37
C ASN A 336 14.91 8.12 -13.60
N GLY A 337 13.71 8.04 -14.18
CA GLY A 337 12.49 7.46 -13.60
C GLY A 337 12.49 5.93 -13.54
N ILE A 338 13.62 5.31 -13.12
CA ILE A 338 13.78 3.84 -13.14
C ILE A 338 13.26 3.13 -11.88
N PHE A 339 12.97 3.89 -10.81
CA PHE A 339 12.78 3.31 -9.48
C PHE A 339 11.42 2.65 -9.29
N ASP A 340 10.35 3.27 -9.77
CA ASP A 340 8.96 2.80 -9.58
C ASP A 340 8.39 2.11 -10.83
N ARG A 341 9.23 1.67 -11.77
CA ARG A 341 8.79 0.99 -13.01
C ARG A 341 8.16 -0.36 -12.81
N ASP A 342 8.41 -1.01 -11.67
CA ASP A 342 7.76 -2.27 -11.30
C ASP A 342 6.31 -2.08 -10.86
N LEU A 343 5.85 -0.86 -10.58
CA LEU A 343 4.48 -0.61 -10.13
C LEU A 343 3.45 -1.20 -11.09
N LEU A 344 3.48 -0.83 -12.38
CA LEU A 344 2.52 -1.36 -13.36
C LEU A 344 2.57 -2.89 -13.47
N GLY A 345 3.77 -3.48 -13.37
CA GLY A 345 3.94 -4.94 -13.41
C GLY A 345 3.42 -5.62 -12.15
N HIS A 346 3.55 -4.96 -11.00
CA HIS A 346 3.02 -5.38 -9.72
C HIS A 346 1.49 -5.35 -9.74
N GLU A 347 0.89 -4.19 -10.02
CA GLU A 347 -0.56 -4.02 -10.02
C GLU A 347 -1.24 -4.89 -11.09
N TYR A 348 -0.62 -5.05 -12.27
CA TYR A 348 -1.16 -5.95 -13.29
C TYR A 348 -1.17 -7.42 -12.86
N THR A 349 -0.13 -7.85 -12.14
CA THR A 349 -0.04 -9.22 -11.58
C THR A 349 -1.23 -9.52 -10.67
N HIS A 350 -1.70 -8.55 -9.92
CA HIS A 350 -2.82 -8.72 -9.03
C HIS A 350 -4.15 -9.08 -9.71
N SER A 351 -4.33 -8.79 -11.00
CA SER A 351 -5.50 -9.31 -11.72
C SER A 351 -5.62 -10.83 -11.60
N TRP A 352 -4.49 -11.55 -11.54
CA TRP A 352 -4.41 -12.99 -11.32
C TRP A 352 -4.22 -13.36 -9.84
N ASP A 353 -3.19 -12.78 -9.18
CA ASP A 353 -2.82 -13.05 -7.79
C ASP A 353 -3.42 -11.99 -6.87
N GLY A 354 -4.50 -12.35 -6.20
CA GLY A 354 -5.19 -11.48 -5.26
C GLY A 354 -6.62 -11.14 -5.68
N LYS A 355 -6.88 -10.76 -6.92
CA LYS A 355 -8.25 -10.41 -7.36
C LYS A 355 -8.99 -11.62 -7.91
N PHE A 356 -8.43 -12.35 -8.86
CA PHE A 356 -9.03 -13.61 -9.33
C PHE A 356 -8.77 -14.76 -8.37
N ARG A 357 -7.50 -15.13 -8.13
CA ARG A 357 -7.12 -16.09 -7.09
C ARG A 357 -6.84 -15.31 -5.80
N ARG A 358 -7.74 -15.43 -4.84
CA ARG A 358 -7.67 -14.68 -3.57
C ARG A 358 -7.49 -15.63 -2.39
N PRO A 359 -6.62 -15.33 -1.41
CA PRO A 359 -6.62 -16.05 -0.15
C PRO A 359 -8.03 -16.16 0.43
N ALA A 360 -8.43 -17.35 0.85
CA ALA A 360 -9.78 -17.59 1.36
C ALA A 360 -10.12 -16.69 2.56
N ASP A 361 -9.12 -16.37 3.37
CA ASP A 361 -9.26 -15.53 4.54
C ASP A 361 -9.36 -14.02 4.23
N LEU A 362 -8.89 -13.60 3.05
CA LEU A 362 -9.04 -12.22 2.55
C LEU A 362 -10.35 -11.99 1.79
N TRP A 363 -11.04 -13.07 1.38
CA TRP A 363 -12.34 -12.92 0.75
C TRP A 363 -13.41 -12.69 1.81
N THR A 364 -14.16 -11.59 1.68
CA THR A 364 -15.28 -11.25 2.56
C THR A 364 -16.55 -11.06 1.75
N PRO A 365 -17.73 -11.36 2.33
CA PRO A 365 -19.01 -11.23 1.63
C PRO A 365 -19.47 -9.77 1.49
N SER A 366 -18.92 -8.86 2.32
CA SER A 366 -19.34 -7.45 2.43
C SER A 366 -18.22 -6.62 3.04
N PHE A 367 -18.23 -5.32 2.84
CA PHE A 367 -17.18 -4.39 3.28
C PHE A 367 -17.22 -4.03 4.78
N ASP A 368 -18.16 -4.57 5.54
CA ASP A 368 -18.22 -4.48 7.01
C ASP A 368 -17.63 -5.71 7.72
N VAL A 369 -17.14 -6.69 6.97
CA VAL A 369 -16.55 -7.92 7.49
C VAL A 369 -15.03 -7.82 7.45
N PRO A 370 -14.33 -7.96 8.60
CA PRO A 370 -12.88 -7.90 8.66
C PRO A 370 -12.20 -8.94 7.78
N MET A 371 -11.18 -8.54 7.02
CA MET A 371 -10.27 -9.42 6.32
C MET A 371 -9.24 -10.02 7.28
N ARG A 372 -8.66 -11.18 6.90
CA ARG A 372 -7.59 -11.86 7.64
C ARG A 372 -6.41 -12.07 6.69
N ASP A 373 -5.27 -11.55 7.07
CA ASP A 373 -4.17 -11.25 6.17
C ASP A 373 -3.07 -12.31 6.10
N ASP A 374 -3.25 -13.50 6.71
CA ASP A 374 -2.21 -14.53 6.88
C ASP A 374 -1.48 -14.93 5.59
N LEU A 375 -2.09 -14.81 4.42
CA LEU A 375 -1.51 -15.18 3.13
C LEU A 375 -1.10 -13.98 2.27
N LEU A 376 -0.97 -12.77 2.84
CA LEU A 376 -0.44 -11.61 2.09
C LEU A 376 0.98 -11.84 1.56
N TRP A 377 1.75 -12.73 2.15
CA TRP A 377 3.06 -13.11 1.61
C TRP A 377 2.98 -13.88 0.26
N VAL A 378 1.81 -14.47 -0.06
CA VAL A 378 1.50 -14.97 -1.41
C VAL A 378 0.97 -13.82 -2.24
N TYR A 379 -0.13 -13.21 -1.80
CA TYR A 379 -0.83 -12.13 -2.48
C TYR A 379 0.13 -10.99 -2.87
N GLU A 380 0.89 -10.45 -1.93
CA GLU A 380 1.81 -9.33 -2.12
C GLU A 380 3.25 -9.77 -2.40
N GLY A 381 3.73 -10.77 -1.65
CA GLY A 381 5.11 -11.20 -1.78
C GLY A 381 5.42 -11.84 -3.12
N MET A 382 4.51 -12.62 -3.70
CA MET A 382 4.68 -13.18 -5.04
C MET A 382 4.46 -12.09 -6.10
N THR A 383 3.51 -11.20 -5.90
CA THR A 383 3.28 -10.07 -6.79
C THR A 383 4.47 -9.13 -6.82
N GLN A 384 5.08 -8.83 -5.67
CA GLN A 384 6.33 -8.06 -5.62
C GLN A 384 7.48 -8.75 -6.36
N TYR A 385 7.56 -10.08 -6.29
CA TYR A 385 8.51 -10.85 -7.10
C TYR A 385 8.23 -10.67 -8.59
N TRP A 386 6.99 -10.90 -9.04
CA TRP A 386 6.65 -10.82 -10.45
C TRP A 386 6.70 -9.39 -11.00
N GLY A 387 6.35 -8.37 -10.24
CA GLY A 387 6.51 -6.96 -10.63
C GLY A 387 7.93 -6.67 -11.06
N ASN A 388 8.92 -7.07 -10.26
CA ASN A 388 10.33 -6.91 -10.60
C ASN A 388 10.78 -7.76 -11.79
N ILE A 389 10.34 -9.02 -11.87
CA ILE A 389 10.72 -9.93 -12.96
C ILE A 389 10.11 -9.49 -14.29
N LEU A 390 8.81 -9.16 -14.32
CA LEU A 390 8.14 -8.71 -15.53
C LEU A 390 8.74 -7.40 -16.05
N THR A 391 9.07 -6.48 -15.16
CA THR A 391 9.75 -5.21 -15.49
C THR A 391 11.11 -5.43 -16.16
N ALA A 392 11.89 -6.40 -15.67
CA ALA A 392 13.15 -6.79 -16.28
C ALA A 392 12.92 -7.48 -17.64
N ARG A 393 12.01 -8.46 -17.72
CA ARG A 393 11.66 -9.18 -18.96
C ARG A 393 11.14 -8.25 -20.05
N ALA A 394 10.40 -7.22 -19.69
CA ALA A 394 9.90 -6.18 -20.59
C ALA A 394 11.00 -5.22 -21.06
N GLY A 395 12.17 -5.21 -20.41
CA GLY A 395 13.25 -4.28 -20.69
C GLY A 395 12.98 -2.86 -20.19
N MET A 396 12.06 -2.70 -19.22
CA MET A 396 11.84 -1.44 -18.51
C MET A 396 12.95 -1.16 -17.49
N ARG A 397 13.58 -2.23 -16.96
CA ARG A 397 14.84 -2.24 -16.20
C ARG A 397 15.80 -3.25 -16.81
N THR A 398 17.10 -3.01 -16.63
CA THR A 398 18.08 -4.02 -17.00
C THR A 398 18.15 -5.13 -15.94
N PRO A 399 18.63 -6.34 -16.30
CA PRO A 399 18.87 -7.39 -15.32
C PRO A 399 19.82 -6.94 -14.19
N GLU A 400 20.83 -6.11 -14.51
CA GLU A 400 21.76 -5.56 -13.53
C GLU A 400 21.05 -4.67 -12.50
N GLN A 401 20.21 -3.73 -12.96
CA GLN A 401 19.41 -2.87 -12.07
C GLN A 401 18.50 -3.68 -11.14
N THR A 402 17.88 -4.76 -11.66
CA THR A 402 17.04 -5.64 -10.84
C THR A 402 17.87 -6.43 -9.83
N ARG A 403 19.09 -6.88 -10.19
CA ARG A 403 20.01 -7.50 -9.23
C ARG A 403 20.46 -6.53 -8.16
N ASP A 404 20.66 -5.25 -8.47
CA ASP A 404 21.00 -4.21 -7.49
C ASP A 404 19.88 -4.02 -6.47
N ILE A 405 18.61 -4.01 -6.91
CA ILE A 405 17.43 -3.98 -6.02
C ILE A 405 17.45 -5.19 -5.08
N PHE A 406 17.63 -6.39 -5.62
CA PHE A 406 17.69 -7.62 -4.82
C PHE A 406 18.82 -7.59 -3.81
N ALA A 407 19.99 -7.06 -4.19
CA ALA A 407 21.13 -6.89 -3.29
C ALA A 407 20.83 -5.93 -2.14
N GLN A 408 20.19 -4.79 -2.43
CA GLN A 408 19.80 -3.80 -1.40
C GLN A 408 18.78 -4.38 -0.43
N VAL A 409 17.74 -5.03 -0.94
CA VAL A 409 16.72 -5.69 -0.10
C VAL A 409 17.34 -6.74 0.82
N ALA A 410 18.18 -7.61 0.26
CA ALA A 410 18.85 -8.65 1.02
C ALA A 410 19.79 -8.08 2.09
N ALA A 411 20.55 -7.03 1.77
CA ALA A 411 21.43 -6.36 2.73
C ALA A 411 20.67 -5.63 3.84
N GLY A 412 19.51 -5.04 3.51
CA GLY A 412 18.58 -4.47 4.47
C GLY A 412 18.14 -5.51 5.51
N PHE A 413 17.75 -6.70 5.06
CA PHE A 413 17.38 -7.81 5.95
C PHE A 413 18.58 -8.36 6.73
N ALA A 414 19.76 -8.43 6.13
CA ALA A 414 20.97 -8.90 6.81
C ALA A 414 21.37 -8.02 8.00
N THR A 415 20.97 -6.76 8.00
CA THR A 415 21.24 -5.80 9.08
C THR A 415 20.05 -5.56 10.01
N SER A 416 18.91 -6.26 9.80
CA SER A 416 17.66 -6.07 10.54
C SER A 416 17.42 -7.19 11.55
N PRO A 417 17.59 -6.94 12.88
CA PRO A 417 17.42 -7.97 13.91
C PRO A 417 15.96 -8.26 14.27
N GLY A 418 14.99 -7.58 13.68
CA GLY A 418 13.56 -7.76 13.96
C GLY A 418 13.06 -9.19 13.79
N ARG A 419 13.66 -9.94 12.86
CA ARG A 419 13.36 -11.36 12.63
C ARG A 419 13.67 -12.30 13.80
N ASN A 420 14.46 -11.84 14.79
CA ASN A 420 14.74 -12.62 15.99
C ASN A 420 13.55 -12.74 16.93
N TRP A 421 12.54 -11.88 16.80
CA TRP A 421 11.38 -11.87 17.68
C TRP A 421 10.03 -11.94 16.96
N ARG A 422 10.00 -11.51 15.67
CA ARG A 422 8.76 -11.44 14.88
C ARG A 422 8.87 -12.36 13.65
N PRO A 423 8.03 -13.41 13.51
CA PRO A 423 8.00 -14.23 12.30
C PRO A 423 7.44 -13.41 11.13
N MET A 424 7.76 -13.81 9.89
CA MET A 424 7.35 -13.05 8.71
C MET A 424 5.82 -12.97 8.59
N VAL A 425 5.11 -14.07 8.84
CA VAL A 425 3.65 -14.09 8.79
C VAL A 425 2.99 -13.05 9.70
N ASP A 426 3.57 -12.72 10.85
CA ASP A 426 2.98 -11.71 11.73
C ASP A 426 3.06 -10.29 11.11
N THR A 427 3.99 -10.07 10.18
CA THR A 427 4.11 -8.78 9.49
C THR A 427 2.94 -8.50 8.55
N THR A 428 2.18 -9.52 8.14
CA THR A 428 0.96 -9.38 7.32
C THR A 428 -0.16 -8.63 8.05
N ASN A 429 -0.12 -8.61 9.40
CA ASN A 429 -1.07 -7.83 10.20
C ASN A 429 -0.68 -6.35 10.34
N GLN A 430 0.47 -5.95 9.79
CA GLN A 430 0.96 -4.59 9.99
C GLN A 430 0.03 -3.50 9.47
N PRO A 431 -0.63 -3.63 8.31
CA PRO A 431 -1.59 -2.63 7.86
C PRO A 431 -2.65 -2.33 8.93
N ILE A 432 -3.26 -3.37 9.51
CA ILE A 432 -4.27 -3.25 10.57
C ILE A 432 -3.68 -2.65 11.86
N VAL A 433 -2.48 -3.12 12.26
CA VAL A 433 -1.84 -2.70 13.53
C VAL A 433 -1.41 -1.24 13.50
N SER A 434 -0.82 -0.78 12.42
CA SER A 434 -0.31 0.59 12.28
C SER A 434 -1.23 1.53 11.56
N GLN A 435 -2.26 1.04 10.88
CA GLN A 435 -3.09 1.83 9.96
C GLN A 435 -2.20 2.63 9.00
N ARG A 436 -1.22 1.95 8.43
CA ARG A 436 -0.16 2.47 7.55
C ARG A 436 0.61 3.69 8.10
N HIS A 437 0.48 3.99 9.40
CA HIS A 437 1.28 5.04 10.01
C HIS A 437 2.75 4.61 10.10
N PRO A 438 3.69 5.55 9.84
CA PRO A 438 5.11 5.26 9.96
C PRO A 438 5.51 4.77 11.35
N VAL A 439 6.31 3.71 11.40
CA VAL A 439 6.84 3.16 12.66
C VAL A 439 8.31 3.52 12.84
N SER A 440 8.75 3.66 14.10
CA SER A 440 10.15 3.92 14.42
C SER A 440 10.98 2.64 14.36
N PHE A 441 12.27 2.74 14.00
CA PHE A 441 13.20 1.61 13.97
C PHE A 441 12.68 0.42 13.14
N VAL A 442 12.38 0.67 11.87
CA VAL A 442 11.83 -0.32 10.93
C VAL A 442 12.64 -1.62 10.89
N SER A 443 13.99 -1.55 11.02
CA SER A 443 14.87 -2.71 11.07
C SER A 443 14.63 -3.63 12.27
N TYR A 444 13.95 -3.15 13.33
CA TYR A 444 13.59 -3.92 14.51
C TYR A 444 12.12 -4.28 14.56
N GLN A 445 11.24 -3.36 14.14
CA GLN A 445 9.79 -3.60 14.12
C GLN A 445 9.33 -4.50 12.98
N ARG A 446 10.06 -4.56 11.85
CA ARG A 446 9.70 -5.37 10.66
C ARG A 446 8.31 -5.03 10.13
N PRO A 447 8.01 -3.80 9.76
CA PRO A 447 6.71 -3.51 9.16
C PRO A 447 6.65 -4.11 7.73
N GLU A 448 5.56 -4.74 7.37
CA GLU A 448 5.23 -5.14 5.99
C GLU A 448 6.35 -5.91 5.24
N ASP A 449 7.19 -6.67 5.96
CA ASP A 449 8.27 -7.47 5.35
C ASP A 449 7.71 -8.54 4.38
N TYR A 450 6.42 -8.87 4.47
CA TYR A 450 5.75 -9.83 3.59
C TYR A 450 5.84 -9.45 2.10
N TYR A 451 6.01 -8.17 1.74
CA TYR A 451 6.32 -7.73 0.38
C TYR A 451 7.72 -8.16 -0.05
N THR A 452 8.74 -7.58 0.53
CA THR A 452 10.12 -7.69 0.04
C THR A 452 10.84 -8.94 0.53
N GLU A 453 10.59 -9.42 1.75
CA GLU A 453 11.07 -10.74 2.17
C GLU A 453 10.29 -11.84 1.47
N GLY A 454 8.96 -11.66 1.26
CA GLY A 454 8.15 -12.52 0.42
C GLY A 454 8.73 -12.68 -0.98
N MET A 455 9.12 -11.59 -1.62
CA MET A 455 9.83 -11.59 -2.90
C MET A 455 11.08 -12.48 -2.88
N LEU A 456 11.91 -12.40 -1.84
CA LEU A 456 13.11 -13.24 -1.70
C LEU A 456 12.75 -14.72 -1.48
N ILE A 457 11.68 -15.02 -0.77
CA ILE A 457 11.18 -16.40 -0.57
C ILE A 457 10.70 -17.00 -1.89
N TRP A 458 10.00 -16.21 -2.73
CA TRP A 458 9.56 -16.67 -4.04
C TRP A 458 10.72 -16.81 -5.03
N LEU A 459 11.74 -15.98 -4.95
CA LEU A 459 13.01 -16.19 -5.67
C LEU A 459 13.69 -17.51 -5.26
N ASP A 460 13.70 -17.83 -3.94
CA ASP A 460 14.23 -19.10 -3.44
C ASP A 460 13.40 -20.29 -3.96
N ALA A 461 12.07 -20.17 -4.02
CA ALA A 461 11.19 -21.17 -4.56
C ALA A 461 11.44 -21.41 -6.07
N ASP A 462 11.54 -20.34 -6.89
CA ASP A 462 11.81 -20.44 -8.32
C ASP A 462 13.16 -21.12 -8.60
N THR A 463 14.21 -20.64 -7.95
CA THR A 463 15.56 -21.23 -8.11
C THR A 463 15.61 -22.68 -7.61
N LYS A 464 14.85 -23.04 -6.57
CA LYS A 464 14.72 -24.41 -6.09
C LYS A 464 13.99 -25.31 -7.11
N ILE A 465 12.91 -24.84 -7.72
CA ILE A 465 12.22 -25.57 -8.79
C ILE A 465 13.19 -25.84 -9.95
N ARG A 466 13.93 -24.81 -10.39
CA ARG A 466 14.93 -24.91 -11.46
C ARG A 466 16.08 -25.86 -11.09
N GLU A 467 16.55 -25.86 -9.84
CA GLU A 467 17.55 -26.79 -9.34
C GLU A 467 17.06 -28.23 -9.41
N LEU A 468 15.89 -28.51 -8.88
CA LEU A 468 15.29 -29.87 -8.81
C LEU A 468 14.93 -30.46 -10.18
N THR A 469 14.74 -29.61 -11.19
CA THR A 469 14.29 -30.02 -12.53
C THR A 469 15.36 -29.83 -13.62
N ASP A 470 16.58 -29.43 -13.24
CA ASP A 470 17.65 -29.12 -14.16
C ASP A 470 17.22 -28.04 -15.20
N GLY A 471 16.55 -27.00 -14.72
CA GLY A 471 16.06 -25.87 -15.50
C GLY A 471 14.84 -26.16 -16.40
N LYS A 472 14.24 -27.35 -16.33
CA LYS A 472 13.10 -27.72 -17.18
C LYS A 472 11.76 -27.16 -16.71
N LYS A 473 11.68 -26.77 -15.44
CA LYS A 473 10.51 -26.19 -14.78
C LYS A 473 10.94 -24.96 -14.00
N SER A 474 10.00 -24.07 -13.76
CA SER A 474 10.19 -22.80 -13.06
C SER A 474 8.93 -22.41 -12.28
N LEU A 475 8.96 -21.27 -11.60
CA LEU A 475 7.77 -20.68 -10.99
C LEU A 475 6.74 -20.23 -12.05
N ASP A 476 7.16 -19.98 -13.31
CA ASP A 476 6.24 -19.75 -14.43
C ASP A 476 5.27 -20.93 -14.62
N ASP A 477 5.73 -22.20 -14.43
CA ASP A 477 4.88 -23.38 -14.49
C ASP A 477 3.87 -23.41 -13.34
N PHE A 478 4.25 -22.96 -12.16
CA PHE A 478 3.32 -22.78 -11.04
C PHE A 478 2.26 -21.74 -11.36
N CYS A 479 2.65 -20.58 -11.88
CA CYS A 479 1.71 -19.51 -12.23
C CYS A 479 0.68 -19.97 -13.26
N LYS A 480 1.10 -20.60 -14.35
CA LYS A 480 0.17 -21.17 -15.35
C LYS A 480 -0.81 -22.17 -14.74
N ARG A 481 -0.34 -22.98 -13.81
CA ARG A 481 -1.16 -24.00 -13.16
C ARG A 481 -2.11 -23.40 -12.12
N PHE A 482 -1.63 -22.45 -11.31
CA PHE A 482 -2.34 -21.93 -10.15
C PHE A 482 -3.27 -20.76 -10.51
N PHE A 483 -2.80 -19.86 -11.34
CA PHE A 483 -3.55 -18.67 -11.78
C PHE A 483 -4.18 -18.82 -13.16
N GLY A 484 -3.60 -19.63 -14.05
CA GLY A 484 -4.06 -19.80 -15.44
C GLY A 484 -5.31 -20.67 -15.61
N VAL A 485 -6.11 -20.86 -14.54
CA VAL A 485 -7.35 -21.66 -14.56
C VAL A 485 -8.56 -20.78 -14.83
N TYR A 486 -9.64 -21.37 -15.37
CA TYR A 486 -10.93 -20.69 -15.62
C TYR A 486 -10.82 -19.42 -16.47
N ASN A 487 -10.01 -19.47 -17.54
CA ASN A 487 -9.81 -18.35 -18.46
C ASN A 487 -11.13 -17.66 -18.82
N GLY A 488 -11.16 -16.34 -18.74
CA GLY A 488 -12.34 -15.50 -19.00
C GLY A 488 -13.35 -15.41 -17.82
N SER A 489 -13.09 -16.09 -16.69
CA SER A 489 -13.97 -16.00 -15.52
C SER A 489 -13.62 -14.79 -14.66
N PHE A 490 -14.65 -14.01 -14.27
CA PHE A 490 -14.55 -12.89 -13.32
C PHE A 490 -14.86 -13.30 -11.88
N ILE A 491 -15.23 -14.57 -11.66
CA ILE A 491 -15.59 -15.05 -10.33
C ILE A 491 -14.32 -15.35 -9.55
N THR A 492 -14.15 -14.68 -8.42
CA THR A 492 -13.01 -14.93 -7.51
C THR A 492 -12.96 -16.39 -7.10
N ALA A 493 -11.81 -17.01 -7.26
CA ALA A 493 -11.54 -18.40 -6.90
C ALA A 493 -10.62 -18.47 -5.66
N PRO A 494 -11.16 -18.57 -4.44
CA PRO A 494 -10.37 -18.58 -3.21
C PRO A 494 -9.40 -19.74 -3.14
N TYR A 495 -8.29 -19.55 -2.39
CA TYR A 495 -7.30 -20.58 -2.13
C TYR A 495 -6.81 -20.57 -0.69
N THR A 496 -6.26 -21.70 -0.27
CA THR A 496 -5.67 -21.94 1.05
C THR A 496 -4.16 -22.15 0.94
N PHE A 497 -3.46 -22.15 2.08
CA PHE A 497 -2.04 -22.55 2.15
C PHE A 497 -1.79 -23.93 1.54
N GLU A 498 -2.68 -24.91 1.81
CA GLU A 498 -2.58 -26.27 1.25
C GLU A 498 -2.74 -26.30 -0.26
N ASP A 499 -3.52 -25.40 -0.85
CA ASP A 499 -3.63 -25.26 -2.31
C ASP A 499 -2.31 -24.79 -2.91
N VAL A 500 -1.63 -23.83 -2.29
CA VAL A 500 -0.30 -23.35 -2.71
C VAL A 500 0.69 -24.51 -2.68
N VAL A 501 0.78 -25.22 -1.55
CA VAL A 501 1.69 -26.39 -1.37
C VAL A 501 1.40 -27.47 -2.39
N SER A 502 0.12 -27.82 -2.62
CA SER A 502 -0.25 -28.88 -3.55
C SER A 502 0.09 -28.55 -4.99
N ASN A 503 -0.07 -27.28 -5.40
CA ASN A 503 0.27 -26.83 -6.75
C ASN A 503 1.79 -26.73 -6.98
N LEU A 504 2.58 -26.32 -5.99
CA LEU A 504 4.05 -26.42 -6.04
C LEU A 504 4.51 -27.89 -6.19
N ASN A 505 3.92 -28.82 -5.43
CA ASN A 505 4.20 -30.24 -5.55
C ASN A 505 3.81 -30.83 -6.91
N ALA A 506 2.79 -30.29 -7.56
CA ALA A 506 2.41 -30.71 -8.91
C ALA A 506 3.38 -30.19 -9.99
N VAL A 507 4.10 -29.10 -9.74
CA VAL A 507 5.21 -28.64 -10.58
C VAL A 507 6.41 -29.58 -10.40
N VAL A 508 6.87 -29.74 -9.18
CA VAL A 508 7.96 -30.65 -8.82
C VAL A 508 7.77 -31.16 -7.40
N ALA A 509 7.90 -32.46 -7.20
CA ALA A 509 7.77 -33.10 -5.89
C ALA A 509 8.92 -32.64 -4.96
N TYR A 510 8.57 -32.01 -3.85
CA TYR A 510 9.50 -31.56 -2.81
C TYR A 510 8.71 -31.32 -1.51
N ASP A 511 9.38 -31.23 -0.38
CA ASP A 511 8.71 -30.86 0.88
C ASP A 511 8.43 -29.35 0.94
N TRP A 512 7.55 -28.87 0.06
CA TRP A 512 7.15 -27.48 -0.02
C TRP A 512 6.48 -26.98 1.25
N LYS A 513 5.81 -27.87 1.98
CA LYS A 513 5.16 -27.49 3.24
C LYS A 513 6.20 -27.06 4.27
N SER A 514 7.20 -27.87 4.53
CA SER A 514 8.29 -27.51 5.46
C SER A 514 9.11 -26.33 4.93
N PHE A 515 9.35 -26.25 3.62
CA PHE A 515 10.05 -25.14 3.00
C PHE A 515 9.39 -23.77 3.28
N LEU A 516 8.07 -23.70 3.12
CA LEU A 516 7.32 -22.48 3.38
C LEU A 516 7.11 -22.23 4.88
N GLN A 517 6.81 -23.31 5.65
CA GLN A 517 6.65 -23.21 7.09
C GLN A 517 7.88 -22.59 7.76
N GLU A 518 9.04 -23.10 7.41
CA GLU A 518 10.31 -22.63 7.94
C GLU A 518 10.58 -21.14 7.64
N ARG A 519 10.24 -20.65 6.44
CA ARG A 519 10.54 -19.27 6.01
C ARG A 519 9.51 -18.24 6.43
N VAL A 520 8.27 -18.64 6.53
CA VAL A 520 7.13 -17.73 6.74
C VAL A 520 6.68 -17.71 8.20
N TYR A 521 6.54 -18.89 8.82
CA TYR A 521 5.89 -19.04 10.12
C TYR A 521 6.86 -19.19 11.29
N ASP A 522 8.05 -19.72 11.04
CA ASP A 522 9.03 -19.92 12.11
C ASP A 522 9.86 -18.65 12.36
N LEU A 523 10.39 -18.51 13.57
CA LEU A 523 11.36 -17.47 13.88
C LEU A 523 12.72 -17.84 13.30
N HIS A 524 13.26 -16.97 12.45
CA HIS A 524 14.54 -17.17 11.81
C HIS A 524 15.51 -16.02 12.03
N THR A 525 16.77 -16.36 12.34
CA THR A 525 17.86 -15.40 12.40
C THR A 525 18.52 -15.17 11.04
N GLN A 526 18.28 -16.04 10.06
CA GLN A 526 18.90 -15.98 8.75
C GLN A 526 17.96 -15.43 7.67
N VAL A 527 18.50 -14.56 6.84
CA VAL A 527 17.81 -14.01 5.66
C VAL A 527 17.69 -15.09 4.58
N PRO A 528 16.60 -15.16 3.79
CA PRO A 528 16.45 -16.12 2.70
C PRO A 528 17.39 -15.80 1.53
N MET A 529 18.66 -16.19 1.66
CA MET A 529 19.70 -15.95 0.64
C MET A 529 19.86 -17.11 -0.36
N ASN A 530 19.12 -18.21 -0.18
CA ASN A 530 19.29 -19.40 -1.01
C ASN A 530 18.93 -19.13 -2.48
N GLY A 531 17.98 -18.25 -2.74
CA GLY A 531 17.60 -17.83 -4.08
C GLY A 531 18.78 -17.26 -4.89
N PHE A 532 19.68 -16.53 -4.23
CA PHE A 532 20.88 -16.02 -4.89
C PHE A 532 21.91 -17.13 -5.13
N THR A 533 22.24 -17.94 -4.11
CA THR A 533 23.22 -19.01 -4.23
C THR A 533 22.82 -20.04 -5.27
N GLN A 534 21.57 -20.45 -5.28
CA GLN A 534 21.01 -21.37 -6.29
C GLN A 534 20.89 -20.67 -7.66
N GLY A 535 20.68 -19.35 -7.67
CA GLY A 535 20.68 -18.48 -8.84
C GLY A 535 22.06 -18.27 -9.48
N GLY A 536 23.12 -18.66 -8.77
CA GLY A 536 24.50 -18.53 -9.24
C GLY A 536 25.17 -17.22 -8.82
N TYR A 537 24.68 -16.57 -7.77
CA TYR A 537 25.19 -15.31 -7.22
C TYR A 537 25.41 -15.39 -5.72
N LYS A 538 26.17 -14.44 -5.19
CA LYS A 538 26.36 -14.23 -3.74
C LYS A 538 26.27 -12.75 -3.43
N LEU A 539 25.70 -12.41 -2.29
CA LEU A 539 25.72 -11.05 -1.77
C LEU A 539 27.14 -10.71 -1.30
N VAL A 540 27.68 -9.61 -1.80
CA VAL A 540 28.96 -9.04 -1.42
C VAL A 540 28.80 -7.56 -1.07
N TYR A 541 29.82 -6.97 -0.43
CA TYR A 541 29.87 -5.55 -0.14
C TYR A 541 31.12 -4.95 -0.79
N THR A 542 30.91 -3.86 -1.51
CA THR A 542 31.96 -3.13 -2.24
C THR A 542 32.18 -1.75 -1.63
N ASP A 543 33.30 -1.12 -1.94
CA ASP A 543 33.64 0.24 -1.52
C ASP A 543 33.04 1.34 -2.42
N LYS A 544 32.38 0.95 -3.50
CA LYS A 544 31.74 1.86 -4.46
C LYS A 544 30.27 1.53 -4.64
N PRO A 545 29.39 2.55 -4.70
CA PRO A 545 27.98 2.33 -4.99
C PRO A 545 27.80 1.87 -6.44
N THR A 546 26.72 1.14 -6.70
CA THR A 546 26.26 0.85 -8.07
C THR A 546 25.67 2.11 -8.72
N GLU A 547 25.51 2.09 -10.05
CA GLU A 547 24.86 3.20 -10.75
C GLU A 547 23.42 3.39 -10.27
N TRP A 548 22.75 2.29 -9.98
CA TRP A 548 21.40 2.29 -9.39
C TRP A 548 21.35 3.09 -8.09
N MET A 549 22.22 2.76 -7.12
CA MET A 549 22.27 3.45 -5.81
C MET A 549 22.56 4.94 -5.94
N VAL A 550 23.50 5.32 -6.81
CA VAL A 550 23.82 6.74 -7.04
C VAL A 550 22.62 7.50 -7.56
N LYS A 551 21.88 6.92 -8.50
CA LYS A 551 20.67 7.54 -9.05
C LYS A 551 19.53 7.59 -8.00
N GLU A 552 19.33 6.52 -7.25
CA GLU A 552 18.32 6.45 -6.21
C GLU A 552 18.55 7.53 -5.14
N GLU A 553 19.76 7.63 -4.60
CA GLU A 553 20.09 8.66 -3.61
C GLU A 553 19.89 10.09 -4.16
N ALA A 554 20.29 10.31 -5.41
CA ALA A 554 20.15 11.62 -6.06
C ALA A 554 18.68 12.01 -6.28
N THR A 555 17.85 11.06 -6.74
CA THR A 555 16.42 11.29 -7.00
C THR A 555 15.65 11.45 -5.69
N ALA A 556 15.94 10.61 -4.70
CA ALA A 556 15.23 10.61 -3.42
C ALA A 556 15.75 11.66 -2.42
N GLY A 557 16.88 12.30 -2.70
CA GLY A 557 17.43 13.40 -1.87
C GLY A 557 17.92 12.94 -0.48
N TYR A 558 18.38 11.70 -0.35
CA TYR A 558 18.97 11.18 0.88
C TYR A 558 20.33 10.52 0.61
N ALA A 559 21.07 10.22 1.66
CA ALA A 559 22.31 9.43 1.60
C ALA A 559 22.19 8.20 2.50
N ASP A 560 22.48 7.02 1.94
CA ASP A 560 22.35 5.74 2.64
C ASP A 560 23.69 5.22 3.16
N PHE A 561 23.80 5.13 4.48
CA PHE A 561 24.90 4.50 5.20
C PHE A 561 24.43 3.32 6.06
N SER A 562 23.27 2.73 5.72
CA SER A 562 22.60 1.68 6.50
C SER A 562 23.49 0.46 6.70
N THR A 563 24.16 0.01 5.66
CA THR A 563 25.03 -1.16 5.65
C THR A 563 26.45 -0.87 6.18
N SER A 564 26.82 0.40 6.33
CA SER A 564 28.09 0.85 6.92
C SER A 564 27.90 1.22 8.39
N LEU A 565 27.43 2.42 8.63
CA LEU A 565 27.25 2.99 9.99
C LEU A 565 25.93 2.58 10.64
N GLY A 566 24.92 2.23 9.84
CA GLY A 566 23.56 1.96 10.27
C GLY A 566 22.69 3.21 10.40
N LEU A 567 22.81 4.16 9.47
CA LEU A 567 21.94 5.33 9.40
C LEU A 567 21.66 5.73 7.95
N SER A 568 20.54 6.43 7.74
CA SER A 568 20.26 7.22 6.54
C SER A 568 20.13 8.69 6.92
N VAL A 569 20.59 9.59 6.06
CA VAL A 569 20.63 11.04 6.30
C VAL A 569 19.98 11.78 5.14
N GLY A 570 19.10 12.73 5.43
CA GLY A 570 18.30 13.45 4.46
C GLY A 570 16.85 12.94 4.41
N SER A 571 16.01 13.60 3.65
CA SER A 571 14.62 13.22 3.47
C SER A 571 14.39 12.71 2.05
N ARG A 572 13.80 11.55 1.93
CA ARG A 572 13.48 10.90 0.65
C ARG A 572 12.56 11.71 -0.29
N ARG A 573 12.00 12.84 0.12
CA ARG A 573 11.16 13.72 -0.73
C ARG A 573 11.21 15.16 -0.29
N GLY A 574 12.40 15.77 -0.35
CA GLY A 574 12.61 17.21 -0.23
C GLY A 574 11.80 17.94 0.85
N GLY A 575 12.44 18.48 1.85
CA GLY A 575 11.77 19.32 2.86
C GLY A 575 12.44 19.32 4.23
N GLY A 576 13.63 18.75 4.37
CA GLY A 576 14.42 18.78 5.59
C GLY A 576 15.84 19.31 5.36
N SER A 577 16.54 19.68 6.45
CA SER A 577 17.99 19.92 6.41
C SER A 577 18.70 18.65 5.88
N ALA A 578 19.65 18.83 4.99
CA ALA A 578 20.43 17.73 4.38
C ALA A 578 21.14 16.82 5.42
N GLY A 579 21.28 17.27 6.68
CA GLY A 579 21.92 16.56 7.76
C GLY A 579 20.98 15.78 8.70
N VAL A 580 19.66 15.84 8.50
CA VAL A 580 18.70 15.17 9.39
C VAL A 580 18.80 13.64 9.23
N VAL A 581 19.04 12.94 10.33
CA VAL A 581 19.02 11.47 10.38
C VAL A 581 17.57 11.02 10.25
N SER A 582 17.25 10.36 9.14
CA SER A 582 15.91 9.85 8.86
C SER A 582 15.68 8.46 9.47
N ASN A 583 16.69 7.58 9.40
CA ASN A 583 16.62 6.24 9.98
C ASN A 583 17.91 5.89 10.72
N VAL A 584 17.77 5.02 11.74
CA VAL A 584 18.88 4.39 12.46
C VAL A 584 18.55 2.90 12.58
N TRP A 585 19.48 2.05 12.16
CA TRP A 585 19.38 0.60 12.27
C TRP A 585 19.63 0.14 13.68
N TRP A 586 18.73 -0.68 14.21
CA TRP A 586 18.85 -1.25 15.55
C TRP A 586 20.15 -2.05 15.68
N ASP A 587 20.80 -1.92 16.82
CA ASP A 587 22.11 -2.53 17.14
C ASP A 587 23.30 -2.12 16.25
N SER A 588 23.11 -1.17 15.35
CA SER A 588 24.20 -0.64 14.49
C SER A 588 25.26 0.13 15.30
N PRO A 589 26.42 0.44 14.66
CA PRO A 589 27.44 1.27 15.30
C PRO A 589 26.92 2.61 15.82
N VAL A 590 26.12 3.33 15.03
CA VAL A 590 25.56 4.63 15.45
C VAL A 590 24.44 4.50 16.47
N PHE A 591 23.64 3.44 16.42
CA PHE A 591 22.63 3.14 17.44
C PHE A 591 23.28 2.95 18.82
N LYS A 592 24.32 2.11 18.90
CA LYS A 592 25.09 1.86 20.13
C LYS A 592 25.80 3.11 20.65
N ALA A 593 26.09 4.06 19.77
CA ALA A 593 26.67 5.35 20.13
C ALA A 593 25.62 6.40 20.54
N GLY A 594 24.32 6.06 20.55
CA GLY A 594 23.24 6.91 21.01
C GLY A 594 22.66 7.86 19.96
N VAL A 595 22.90 7.61 18.68
CA VAL A 595 22.24 8.36 17.57
C VAL A 595 20.80 7.86 17.42
N THR A 596 19.89 8.80 17.18
CA THR A 596 18.45 8.52 16.97
C THR A 596 17.92 9.27 15.77
N PRO A 597 16.86 8.78 15.12
CA PRO A 597 16.15 9.55 14.10
C PRO A 597 15.75 10.94 14.60
N GLY A 598 15.78 11.94 13.73
CA GLY A 598 15.50 13.34 14.04
C GLY A 598 16.69 14.14 14.60
N MET A 599 17.82 13.51 14.91
CA MET A 599 19.07 14.23 15.13
C MET A 599 19.57 14.82 13.79
N GLU A 600 20.28 15.93 13.85
CA GLU A 600 20.93 16.54 12.69
C GLU A 600 22.45 16.34 12.77
N LEU A 601 23.05 15.66 11.79
CA LEU A 601 24.49 15.55 11.64
C LEU A 601 25.05 16.87 11.09
N VAL A 602 25.75 17.61 11.92
CA VAL A 602 26.21 18.97 11.61
C VAL A 602 27.63 18.98 11.06
N SER A 603 28.51 18.16 11.63
CA SER A 603 29.90 18.09 11.16
C SER A 603 30.50 16.69 11.32
N VAL A 604 31.49 16.40 10.48
CA VAL A 604 32.28 15.17 10.47
C VAL A 604 33.74 15.58 10.52
N ASN A 605 34.48 15.11 11.53
CA ASN A 605 35.90 15.45 11.76
C ASN A 605 36.19 16.96 11.74
N GLY A 606 35.21 17.78 12.22
CA GLY A 606 35.30 19.24 12.25
C GLY A 606 34.97 19.96 10.93
N THR A 607 34.63 19.22 9.89
CA THR A 607 34.15 19.76 8.60
C THR A 607 32.62 19.69 8.55
N ALA A 608 31.95 20.73 8.01
CA ALA A 608 30.49 20.74 7.84
C ALA A 608 30.01 19.49 7.07
N TYR A 609 28.89 18.92 7.50
CA TYR A 609 28.37 17.71 6.90
C TYR A 609 28.01 17.90 5.42
N SER A 610 28.38 16.91 4.64
CA SER A 610 27.77 16.50 3.39
C SER A 610 27.94 14.99 3.24
N ALA A 611 27.14 14.33 2.41
CA ALA A 611 27.28 12.89 2.15
C ALA A 611 28.72 12.54 1.75
N LYS A 612 29.31 13.34 0.86
CA LYS A 612 30.70 13.16 0.43
C LYS A 612 31.72 13.29 1.57
N VAL A 613 31.55 14.26 2.47
CA VAL A 613 32.45 14.45 3.62
C VAL A 613 32.39 13.25 4.56
N LEU A 614 31.20 12.69 4.78
CA LEU A 614 31.04 11.49 5.61
C LEU A 614 31.66 10.26 4.92
N THR A 615 31.38 10.04 3.63
CA THR A 615 31.98 8.96 2.84
C THR A 615 33.53 9.02 2.87
N ASP A 616 34.11 10.19 2.58
CA ASP A 616 35.56 10.38 2.61
C ASP A 616 36.13 10.10 4.01
N ALA A 617 35.46 10.51 5.07
CA ALA A 617 35.87 10.27 6.45
C ALA A 617 35.81 8.77 6.82
N ILE A 618 34.79 8.03 6.37
CA ILE A 618 34.68 6.58 6.55
C ILE A 618 35.83 5.86 5.87
N LEU A 619 36.13 6.20 4.60
CA LEU A 619 37.23 5.63 3.84
C LEU A 619 38.61 5.99 4.42
N ALA A 620 38.76 7.17 5.04
CA ALA A 620 39.98 7.55 5.75
C ALA A 620 40.13 6.75 7.06
N ALA A 621 39.02 6.59 7.84
CA ALA A 621 39.02 5.85 9.09
C ALA A 621 39.36 4.36 8.92
N GLU A 622 38.98 3.75 7.79
CA GLU A 622 39.37 2.39 7.41
C GLU A 622 40.93 2.25 7.35
N LYS A 623 41.60 3.25 6.79
CA LYS A 623 43.04 3.25 6.56
C LYS A 623 43.86 3.65 7.80
N ASP A 624 43.49 4.74 8.44
CA ASP A 624 44.25 5.34 9.52
C ASP A 624 43.83 4.90 10.93
N ARG A 625 42.71 4.12 11.01
CA ARG A 625 42.13 3.57 12.25
C ARG A 625 41.80 4.64 13.32
N LYS A 626 41.52 5.86 12.89
CA LYS A 626 41.04 6.91 13.80
C LYS A 626 39.50 6.91 13.86
N PRO A 627 38.90 7.09 15.06
CA PRO A 627 37.48 7.15 15.20
C PRO A 627 36.91 8.40 14.50
N LEU A 628 35.77 8.24 13.87
CA LEU A 628 35.01 9.34 13.29
C LEU A 628 34.51 10.28 14.39
N GLN A 629 34.77 11.59 14.26
CA GLN A 629 34.21 12.60 15.13
C GLN A 629 32.94 13.16 14.49
N LEU A 630 31.79 12.67 14.97
CA LEU A 630 30.48 13.04 14.44
C LEU A 630 29.81 14.01 15.43
N GLN A 631 29.49 15.22 14.97
CA GLN A 631 28.78 16.19 15.77
C GLN A 631 27.31 16.23 15.36
N PHE A 632 26.44 15.95 16.30
CA PHE A 632 24.99 15.98 16.12
C PHE A 632 24.35 17.14 16.89
N HIS A 633 23.27 17.66 16.34
CA HIS A 633 22.38 18.65 16.94
C HIS A 633 21.01 18.02 17.22
N ARG A 634 20.46 18.26 18.43
CA ARG A 634 19.11 17.85 18.79
C ARG A 634 18.50 18.86 19.78
N GLY A 635 17.43 19.53 19.36
CA GLY A 635 16.83 20.60 20.13
C GLY A 635 17.80 21.78 20.31
N ASP A 636 18.24 22.03 21.53
CA ASP A 636 19.20 23.10 21.88
C ASP A 636 20.63 22.57 22.16
N LYS A 637 20.85 21.27 21.93
CA LYS A 637 22.09 20.60 22.35
C LYS A 637 22.92 20.09 21.19
N TYR A 638 24.23 20.29 21.29
CA TYR A 638 25.22 19.67 20.43
C TYR A 638 25.89 18.52 21.19
N THR A 639 26.07 17.38 20.51
CA THR A 639 26.75 16.22 21.05
C THR A 639 27.81 15.77 20.05
N THR A 640 29.05 15.58 20.49
CA THR A 640 30.11 14.99 19.66
C THR A 640 30.31 13.53 20.07
N ILE A 641 30.24 12.65 19.08
CA ILE A 641 30.40 11.22 19.23
C ILE A 641 31.70 10.80 18.54
N ALA A 642 32.61 10.16 19.27
CA ALA A 642 33.78 9.50 18.70
C ALA A 642 33.41 8.05 18.35
N LEU A 643 33.07 7.80 17.08
CA LEU A 643 32.61 6.49 16.60
C LEU A 643 33.77 5.64 16.09
N PRO A 644 34.13 4.53 16.75
CA PRO A 644 35.21 3.61 16.33
C PRO A 644 34.70 2.65 15.23
N TYR A 645 34.51 3.17 14.03
CA TYR A 645 34.10 2.40 12.86
C TYR A 645 35.23 2.41 11.83
N TYR A 646 35.66 1.21 11.36
CA TYR A 646 36.86 1.00 10.56
C TYR A 646 36.65 0.00 9.40
N ASP A 647 35.42 -0.35 9.08
CA ASP A 647 35.10 -1.38 8.08
C ASP A 647 34.88 -0.80 6.67
N GLY A 648 35.12 0.52 6.50
CA GLY A 648 34.98 1.19 5.21
C GLY A 648 33.52 1.38 4.78
N MET A 649 33.35 1.78 3.52
CA MET A 649 32.04 1.81 2.88
C MET A 649 31.62 0.38 2.50
N ARG A 650 30.32 0.09 2.62
CA ARG A 650 29.77 -1.24 2.39
C ARG A 650 28.52 -1.12 1.51
N TYR A 651 28.71 -1.07 0.19
CA TYR A 651 27.59 -1.05 -0.76
C TYR A 651 27.27 -2.49 -1.18
N PRO A 652 25.98 -2.95 -1.02
CA PRO A 652 25.61 -4.31 -1.40
C PRO A 652 25.62 -4.48 -2.92
N SER A 653 26.05 -5.65 -3.37
CA SER A 653 26.02 -6.06 -4.76
C SER A 653 25.91 -7.58 -4.87
N LEU A 654 25.38 -8.09 -5.99
CA LEU A 654 25.37 -9.52 -6.31
C LEU A 654 26.52 -9.84 -7.24
N GLU A 655 27.49 -10.63 -6.75
CA GLU A 655 28.63 -11.11 -7.52
C GLU A 655 28.35 -12.50 -8.09
N ARG A 656 28.61 -12.67 -9.37
CA ARG A 656 28.48 -13.96 -10.07
C ARG A 656 29.45 -14.98 -9.48
N VAL A 657 28.96 -16.22 -9.24
CA VAL A 657 29.79 -17.33 -8.77
C VAL A 657 30.18 -18.21 -9.97
N ASP A 658 31.47 -18.19 -10.33
CA ASP A 658 31.98 -18.94 -11.47
C ASP A 658 31.72 -20.44 -11.35
N GLY A 659 31.39 -21.06 -12.48
CA GLY A 659 31.17 -22.50 -12.58
C GLY A 659 29.78 -22.96 -12.09
N THR A 660 28.92 -22.05 -11.64
CA THR A 660 27.53 -22.35 -11.29
C THR A 660 26.58 -22.00 -12.45
N PRO A 661 25.40 -22.64 -12.55
CA PRO A 661 24.36 -22.22 -13.52
C PRO A 661 23.92 -20.78 -13.25
N ASP A 662 23.66 -20.01 -14.32
CA ASP A 662 23.22 -18.63 -14.24
C ASP A 662 21.68 -18.54 -14.26
N ARG A 663 21.04 -19.06 -13.22
CA ARG A 663 19.58 -19.13 -13.15
C ARG A 663 18.93 -17.77 -12.89
N LEU A 664 19.63 -16.87 -12.19
CA LEU A 664 19.06 -15.55 -11.90
C LEU A 664 18.91 -14.73 -13.18
N ASP A 665 19.93 -14.69 -14.06
CA ASP A 665 19.81 -14.01 -15.34
C ASP A 665 18.84 -14.72 -16.30
N GLU A 666 18.70 -16.06 -16.21
CA GLU A 666 17.66 -16.79 -16.93
C GLU A 666 16.24 -16.39 -16.48
N ILE A 667 16.02 -16.10 -15.21
CA ILE A 667 14.76 -15.61 -14.66
C ILE A 667 14.44 -14.23 -15.19
N LEU A 668 15.42 -13.35 -15.22
CA LEU A 668 15.29 -11.94 -15.63
C LEU A 668 15.19 -11.76 -17.16
N ALA A 669 15.60 -12.76 -17.93
CA ALA A 669 15.54 -12.71 -19.40
C ALA A 669 14.09 -12.81 -19.90
N PRO A 670 13.74 -12.20 -21.05
CA PRO A 670 12.44 -12.34 -21.68
C PRO A 670 12.00 -13.80 -21.82
N SER A 671 10.73 -14.08 -21.52
CA SER A 671 10.20 -15.45 -21.56
C SER A 671 10.29 -16.04 -22.97
N LYS A 672 10.82 -17.27 -23.08
CA LYS A 672 10.84 -18.06 -24.31
C LYS A 672 9.52 -18.78 -24.59
N SER A 673 8.55 -18.71 -23.67
CA SER A 673 7.22 -19.28 -23.88
C SER A 673 6.54 -18.63 -25.08
N SER A 674 5.87 -19.44 -25.91
CA SER A 674 4.94 -18.90 -26.90
C SER A 674 3.69 -18.37 -26.21
N LEU A 675 3.01 -17.43 -26.87
CA LEU A 675 1.66 -17.06 -26.46
C LEU A 675 0.78 -18.31 -26.41
N PRO A 676 -0.20 -18.37 -25.48
CA PRO A 676 -1.15 -19.47 -25.45
C PRO A 676 -1.85 -19.58 -26.83
N ALA A 677 -2.01 -20.83 -27.32
CA ALA A 677 -2.84 -21.05 -28.49
C ALA A 677 -4.29 -20.79 -28.10
N MET A 678 -4.88 -19.76 -28.69
CA MET A 678 -6.29 -19.43 -28.48
C MET A 678 -7.22 -20.48 -29.07
#